data_93c853829ad03a6206cead46bf9335dc
#
_entry.id   93c853829ad03a6206cead46bf9335dc
#
_cell.length_a   1.000
_cell.length_b   1.000
_cell.length_c   1.000
_cell.angle_alpha   90.00
_cell.angle_beta   90.00
_cell.angle_gamma   90.00
#
_symmetry.space_group_name_H-M   'P 1'
#
loop_
_entity.id
_entity.type
_entity.pdbx_description
1 polymer ?
#
loop_
_entity_poly.entity_id
_entity_poly.type
_entity_poly.pdbx_seq_one_letter_code
_entity_poly.pdbx_strand_id
1 'polypeptide(L)'
;MNYRPRFSLDGQWYFSPTEILNADNCSLIVVPSPWQADPRFRDHIGEAWYQREFDIPAEWLEANRVIILGFGAVDYFAEVWLNGSKVGEHEGGYLPFELNVTSMARTGINTLTVRVDDPLEIFPEIPHGKQSWYGMLSGIWQSVWVESRAVTHIKHVKISTDGEQVSVSLSVRGELADGLKAEVIAPNGEVVAQAESQAPRFSLRIPRPLAWSPDEPNLYTLKVSTDVDEVSETFGFRTIETWDGKILLNGRPFYMRSALDQDYYPDLICTPPSQEYIEDEFRKAKEMGLNCLRVHIKVADPRYYAAADKVGLLIWTELPNHILLSDDAKRRARETLAGMVERDGNHPSIGIWTIINESWGIDLTDASQRTWLAETYEWMKSLDPTRLVVGNSACWGNFHVATDIADFHIYYAMPDHYHQWREWTANYARRPSWIFAHEYTDHGAWREFARDPWHTSDKPIAPEVKQNGDEPLLVSEFGNWGLPDMAKLYEGNNGVAPWWFDSGLEWGDGVVYPRGIEGRFKDYHLDRVFPSLSALSDASQRLQFDAMKYEIEQMRRYDSIQGYVITELTDVHWECNGLLDMYRNPKVYHARLKEINADDVLIPLWERLAFSAGETCKMQVLFSHYSVLDVKDAVMKWEVIGDQLSVISGQLSVGECASFGVTELGVVSFTVSQVETPTKARLELRLVNGESLIAKTEQEFYIFPSPPPPPVGEGRTLVYSPQFRHMLEQLGFGVVDDLSQANLAVVSTLDDSHREFLLRGGRVLLLAEKDDALQTHIPPLHIATRNGTPWQGDWASSLGWHRFESLPTDNVVNFAFADLTPEHVIHGFSPRDFALDVYAGFFVGWLQKPIPTIACKRVGRGTLLISTFRLAQNLETNPLAGYLLSELMKLIANTKTPILNREQRKENL
;
A
#
# COMPACT_ATOMS: atom_id res chain seq x y z
N MET A 1 -46.20 3.25 11.23
CA MET A 1 -46.10 2.19 12.28
C MET A 1 -44.67 1.62 12.21
N ASN A 2 -44.07 1.29 13.34
CA ASN A 2 -42.78 0.57 13.29
C ASN A 2 -43.08 -0.92 13.12
N TYR A 3 -42.98 -1.42 11.91
CA TYR A 3 -43.34 -2.82 11.58
C TYR A 3 -42.31 -3.79 12.15
N ARG A 4 -41.02 -3.33 12.31
CA ARG A 4 -39.90 -4.12 12.81
C ARG A 4 -39.26 -3.40 14.00
N PRO A 5 -39.85 -3.41 15.16
CA PRO A 5 -39.21 -2.87 16.34
C PRO A 5 -37.94 -3.69 16.62
N ARG A 6 -36.82 -2.97 16.78
CA ARG A 6 -35.45 -3.53 16.94
C ARG A 6 -34.70 -2.76 18.00
N PHE A 7 -33.85 -3.44 18.76
CA PHE A 7 -32.82 -2.78 19.56
C PHE A 7 -31.49 -3.54 19.50
N SER A 8 -30.42 -2.80 19.68
CA SER A 8 -29.06 -3.36 19.72
C SER A 8 -28.78 -4.00 21.08
N LEU A 9 -27.99 -5.09 21.03
CA LEU A 9 -27.36 -5.69 22.19
C LEU A 9 -25.88 -5.28 22.30
N ASP A 10 -25.43 -4.30 21.54
CA ASP A 10 -24.07 -3.77 21.64
C ASP A 10 -23.81 -3.16 23.02
N GLY A 11 -22.54 -3.17 23.44
CA GLY A 11 -22.08 -2.64 24.71
C GLY A 11 -21.39 -3.68 25.58
N GLN A 12 -21.62 -3.64 26.91
CA GLN A 12 -20.92 -4.52 27.85
C GLN A 12 -21.52 -5.92 27.89
N TRP A 13 -20.70 -6.96 27.75
CA TRP A 13 -21.05 -8.35 27.87
C TRP A 13 -20.16 -9.03 28.91
N TYR A 14 -20.70 -10.00 29.64
CA TYR A 14 -19.87 -10.92 30.41
C TYR A 14 -19.12 -11.84 29.46
N PHE A 15 -17.86 -12.06 29.74
CA PHE A 15 -16.94 -12.86 28.90
C PHE A 15 -16.07 -13.76 29.77
N SER A 16 -15.87 -15.00 29.34
CA SER A 16 -14.97 -15.95 29.99
C SER A 16 -14.25 -16.81 28.93
N PRO A 17 -12.93 -16.99 29.02
CA PRO A 17 -12.18 -17.94 28.20
C PRO A 17 -12.36 -19.39 28.65
N THR A 18 -13.25 -19.66 29.59
CA THR A 18 -13.57 -21.00 30.10
C THR A 18 -15.08 -21.18 30.21
N GLU A 19 -15.55 -22.46 30.21
CA GLU A 19 -16.96 -22.83 30.11
C GLU A 19 -17.88 -22.22 31.21
N ILE A 20 -17.36 -21.75 32.31
CA ILE A 20 -18.19 -21.35 33.46
C ILE A 20 -18.34 -19.82 33.54
N LEU A 21 -19.47 -19.34 33.06
CA LEU A 21 -19.92 -17.95 33.28
C LEU A 21 -20.52 -17.77 34.66
N ASN A 22 -19.70 -17.50 35.66
CA ASN A 22 -20.15 -17.08 36.98
C ASN A 22 -19.49 -15.74 37.36
N ALA A 23 -20.06 -15.05 38.34
CA ALA A 23 -19.61 -13.71 38.74
C ALA A 23 -18.12 -13.64 39.14
N ASP A 24 -17.53 -14.76 39.54
CA ASP A 24 -16.13 -14.84 39.98
C ASP A 24 -15.14 -15.08 38.81
N ASN A 25 -15.64 -15.61 37.65
CA ASN A 25 -14.83 -16.04 36.53
C ASN A 25 -15.04 -15.22 35.25
N CYS A 26 -15.96 -14.23 35.24
CA CYS A 26 -16.22 -13.41 34.08
C CYS A 26 -15.56 -12.04 34.17
N SER A 27 -15.20 -11.54 33.01
CA SER A 27 -14.82 -10.15 32.77
C SER A 27 -15.90 -9.45 31.94
N LEU A 28 -15.97 -8.13 32.01
CA LEU A 28 -16.78 -7.35 31.10
C LEU A 28 -15.91 -6.97 29.91
N ILE A 29 -16.41 -7.23 28.69
CA ILE A 29 -15.82 -6.77 27.43
C ILE A 29 -16.84 -6.01 26.61
N VAL A 30 -16.35 -5.24 25.64
CA VAL A 30 -17.20 -4.49 24.69
C VAL A 30 -17.54 -5.37 23.49
N VAL A 31 -18.81 -5.41 23.10
CA VAL A 31 -19.30 -5.98 21.85
C VAL A 31 -19.98 -4.83 21.07
N PRO A 32 -19.73 -4.65 19.77
CA PRO A 32 -18.85 -5.44 18.93
C PRO A 32 -17.36 -5.09 19.09
N SER A 33 -16.53 -6.10 19.22
CA SER A 33 -15.09 -6.06 18.99
C SER A 33 -14.52 -7.48 19.05
N PRO A 34 -13.41 -7.81 18.36
CA PRO A 34 -12.67 -9.02 18.66
C PRO A 34 -12.23 -9.02 20.11
N TRP A 35 -12.20 -10.17 20.79
CA TRP A 35 -11.76 -10.19 22.19
C TRP A 35 -10.28 -9.80 22.34
N GLN A 36 -9.45 -9.93 21.26
CA GLN A 36 -8.05 -9.48 21.27
C GLN A 36 -7.91 -7.96 21.37
N ALA A 37 -8.96 -7.18 21.14
CA ALA A 37 -8.95 -5.73 21.40
C ALA A 37 -8.83 -5.41 22.90
N ASP A 38 -9.26 -6.32 23.77
CA ASP A 38 -9.07 -6.21 25.22
C ASP A 38 -7.66 -6.75 25.59
N PRO A 39 -6.81 -5.94 26.23
CA PRO A 39 -5.44 -6.35 26.59
C PRO A 39 -5.36 -7.64 27.44
N ARG A 40 -6.41 -7.96 28.19
CA ARG A 40 -6.46 -9.18 29.02
C ARG A 40 -6.57 -10.46 28.19
N PHE A 41 -7.08 -10.37 26.98
CA PHE A 41 -7.39 -11.51 26.11
C PHE A 41 -6.68 -11.46 24.76
N ARG A 42 -5.68 -10.57 24.61
CA ARG A 42 -4.97 -10.36 23.34
C ARG A 42 -4.35 -11.61 22.76
N ASP A 43 -3.83 -12.48 23.61
CA ASP A 43 -3.17 -13.72 23.21
C ASP A 43 -4.08 -14.94 23.35
N HIS A 44 -5.38 -14.72 23.69
CA HIS A 44 -6.33 -15.82 23.84
C HIS A 44 -6.80 -16.31 22.46
N ILE A 45 -6.75 -17.62 22.25
CA ILE A 45 -7.17 -18.31 21.02
C ILE A 45 -8.02 -19.52 21.40
N GLY A 46 -8.95 -19.92 20.54
CA GLY A 46 -9.82 -21.07 20.72
C GLY A 46 -11.17 -20.68 21.30
N GLU A 47 -11.58 -21.35 22.39
CA GLU A 47 -12.94 -21.26 22.91
C GLU A 47 -13.12 -20.10 23.89
N ALA A 48 -14.25 -19.39 23.77
CA ALA A 48 -14.69 -18.39 24.73
C ALA A 48 -16.23 -18.32 24.81
N TRP A 49 -16.68 -17.78 25.92
CA TRP A 49 -18.10 -17.69 26.24
C TRP A 49 -18.50 -16.25 26.52
N TYR A 50 -19.66 -15.85 25.96
CA TYR A 50 -20.29 -14.55 26.14
C TYR A 50 -21.64 -14.69 26.79
N GLN A 51 -22.04 -13.73 27.61
CA GLN A 51 -23.40 -13.69 28.17
C GLN A 51 -23.89 -12.25 28.28
N ARG A 52 -25.18 -12.06 27.99
CA ARG A 52 -25.88 -10.79 28.16
C ARG A 52 -27.34 -11.01 28.52
N GLU A 53 -27.83 -10.17 29.42
CA GLU A 53 -29.26 -10.08 29.73
C GLU A 53 -29.91 -8.93 28.95
N PHE A 54 -31.14 -9.12 28.53
CA PHE A 54 -31.93 -8.13 27.85
C PHE A 54 -33.44 -8.37 28.05
N ASP A 55 -34.24 -7.30 27.90
CA ASP A 55 -35.69 -7.36 28.05
C ASP A 55 -36.40 -7.47 26.72
N ILE A 56 -37.43 -8.36 26.66
CA ILE A 56 -38.34 -8.44 25.51
C ILE A 56 -39.70 -7.90 25.97
N PRO A 57 -40.24 -6.85 25.31
CA PRO A 57 -41.57 -6.31 25.58
C PRO A 57 -42.70 -7.34 25.31
N ALA A 58 -43.75 -7.30 26.08
CA ALA A 58 -44.86 -8.26 25.96
C ALA A 58 -45.52 -8.23 24.58
N GLU A 59 -45.65 -7.03 24.00
CA GLU A 59 -46.22 -6.81 22.64
C GLU A 59 -45.39 -7.45 21.53
N TRP A 60 -44.14 -7.77 21.75
CA TRP A 60 -43.31 -8.47 20.77
C TRP A 60 -43.63 -9.97 20.66
N LEU A 61 -44.26 -10.55 21.69
CA LEU A 61 -44.63 -11.96 21.77
C LEU A 61 -46.12 -12.19 21.43
N GLU A 62 -46.75 -11.24 20.82
CA GLU A 62 -48.14 -11.40 20.36
C GLU A 62 -48.25 -12.47 19.24
N ALA A 63 -49.43 -13.06 19.07
CA ALA A 63 -49.71 -13.97 17.98
C ALA A 63 -49.42 -13.27 16.63
N ASN A 64 -48.86 -13.96 15.67
CA ASN A 64 -48.39 -13.47 14.37
C ASN A 64 -47.06 -12.70 14.37
N ARG A 65 -46.27 -12.73 15.45
CA ARG A 65 -44.92 -12.19 15.45
C ARG A 65 -43.87 -13.28 15.71
N VAL A 66 -42.68 -13.04 15.24
CA VAL A 66 -41.48 -13.86 15.50
C VAL A 66 -40.39 -12.96 16.03
N ILE A 67 -39.63 -13.51 16.97
CA ILE A 67 -38.43 -12.85 17.53
C ILE A 67 -37.23 -13.39 16.80
N ILE A 68 -36.47 -12.47 16.19
CA ILE A 68 -35.24 -12.75 15.49
C ILE A 68 -34.09 -12.19 16.31
N LEU A 69 -33.13 -13.04 16.60
CA LEU A 69 -31.82 -12.67 17.13
C LEU A 69 -30.83 -12.65 15.95
N GLY A 70 -30.19 -11.51 15.73
CA GLY A 70 -29.25 -11.32 14.62
C GLY A 70 -27.85 -10.99 15.09
N PHE A 71 -26.85 -11.50 14.38
CA PHE A 71 -25.44 -11.22 14.55
C PHE A 71 -24.87 -10.73 13.21
N GLY A 72 -24.10 -9.65 13.24
CA GLY A 72 -23.45 -9.11 12.04
C GLY A 72 -22.29 -9.97 11.56
N ALA A 73 -21.44 -10.39 12.50
CA ALA A 73 -20.39 -11.38 12.28
C ALA A 73 -19.85 -11.89 13.62
N VAL A 74 -19.47 -13.17 13.64
CA VAL A 74 -18.82 -13.84 14.78
C VAL A 74 -17.73 -14.74 14.23
N ASP A 75 -16.48 -14.54 14.58
CA ASP A 75 -15.36 -15.36 14.12
C ASP A 75 -14.98 -16.37 15.21
N TYR A 76 -15.05 -17.69 15.02
CA TYR A 76 -15.36 -18.38 13.76
C TYR A 76 -16.61 -19.27 13.85
N PHE A 77 -16.66 -20.27 14.80
CA PHE A 77 -17.84 -21.06 15.10
C PHE A 77 -18.62 -20.44 16.25
N ALA A 78 -19.92 -20.24 16.08
CA ALA A 78 -20.80 -19.75 17.12
C ALA A 78 -21.88 -20.79 17.47
N GLU A 79 -22.06 -21.06 18.75
CA GLU A 79 -23.22 -21.74 19.29
C GLU A 79 -23.99 -20.78 20.20
N VAL A 80 -25.31 -20.75 20.05
CA VAL A 80 -26.17 -19.75 20.71
C VAL A 80 -27.24 -20.40 21.55
N TRP A 81 -27.38 -19.93 22.78
CA TRP A 81 -28.45 -20.35 23.71
C TRP A 81 -29.26 -19.15 24.17
N LEU A 82 -30.56 -19.32 24.24
CA LEU A 82 -31.45 -18.37 24.89
C LEU A 82 -32.13 -19.04 26.07
N ASN A 83 -32.06 -18.44 27.28
CA ASN A 83 -32.66 -18.95 28.52
C ASN A 83 -32.24 -20.41 28.83
N GLY A 84 -30.98 -20.77 28.51
CA GLY A 84 -30.37 -22.08 28.71
C GLY A 84 -30.71 -23.14 27.66
N SER A 85 -31.48 -22.80 26.62
CA SER A 85 -31.80 -23.71 25.52
C SER A 85 -31.03 -23.32 24.27
N LYS A 86 -30.36 -24.28 23.60
CA LYS A 86 -29.66 -24.02 22.31
C LYS A 86 -30.67 -23.63 21.25
N VAL A 87 -30.46 -22.52 20.60
CA VAL A 87 -31.34 -21.96 19.56
C VAL A 87 -30.72 -22.01 18.15
N GLY A 88 -29.43 -22.21 18.06
CA GLY A 88 -28.76 -22.39 16.78
C GLY A 88 -27.22 -22.40 16.87
N GLU A 89 -26.61 -22.51 15.71
CA GLU A 89 -25.17 -22.47 15.51
C GLU A 89 -24.84 -21.83 14.15
N HIS A 90 -23.62 -21.37 13.97
CA HIS A 90 -23.13 -20.75 12.74
C HIS A 90 -21.64 -21.06 12.54
N GLU A 91 -21.24 -21.27 11.28
CA GLU A 91 -19.84 -21.34 10.83
C GLU A 91 -19.56 -20.17 9.90
N GLY A 92 -18.48 -19.43 10.13
CA GLY A 92 -17.99 -18.37 9.26
C GLY A 92 -17.81 -17.03 9.97
N GLY A 93 -16.66 -16.35 9.72
CA GLY A 93 -16.22 -15.18 10.50
C GLY A 93 -16.71 -13.82 10.00
N TYR A 94 -17.32 -13.73 8.80
CA TYR A 94 -17.50 -12.42 8.14
C TYR A 94 -18.95 -12.07 7.75
N LEU A 95 -19.85 -13.02 7.77
CA LEU A 95 -21.21 -12.84 7.28
C LEU A 95 -22.25 -12.87 8.40
N PRO A 96 -23.38 -12.16 8.23
CA PRO A 96 -24.44 -12.13 9.22
C PRO A 96 -25.22 -13.45 9.25
N PHE A 97 -25.75 -13.76 10.42
CA PHE A 97 -26.74 -14.82 10.57
C PHE A 97 -27.88 -14.42 11.53
N GLU A 98 -29.03 -15.03 11.32
CA GLU A 98 -30.24 -14.77 12.09
C GLU A 98 -30.84 -16.06 12.65
N LEU A 99 -31.27 -16.05 13.90
CA LEU A 99 -31.91 -17.15 14.58
C LEU A 99 -33.33 -16.78 15.00
N ASN A 100 -34.30 -17.62 14.67
CA ASN A 100 -35.65 -17.48 15.17
C ASN A 100 -35.75 -18.05 16.58
N VAL A 101 -35.80 -17.18 17.58
CA VAL A 101 -35.81 -17.54 19.01
C VAL A 101 -37.19 -17.45 19.65
N THR A 102 -38.27 -17.31 18.89
CA THR A 102 -39.65 -17.08 19.37
C THR A 102 -40.09 -18.07 20.42
N SER A 103 -39.77 -19.37 20.24
CA SER A 103 -40.20 -20.44 21.14
C SER A 103 -39.48 -20.42 22.50
N MET A 104 -38.33 -19.77 22.58
CA MET A 104 -37.51 -19.68 23.79
C MET A 104 -37.53 -18.29 24.43
N ALA A 105 -38.02 -17.29 23.68
CA ALA A 105 -38.15 -15.92 24.15
C ALA A 105 -39.32 -15.81 25.19
N ARG A 106 -39.15 -14.96 26.17
CA ARG A 106 -40.13 -14.67 27.17
C ARG A 106 -40.24 -13.17 27.46
N THR A 107 -41.38 -12.73 27.94
CA THR A 107 -41.59 -11.36 28.40
C THR A 107 -40.65 -11.03 29.56
N GLY A 108 -40.06 -9.85 29.56
CA GLY A 108 -39.06 -9.43 30.54
C GLY A 108 -37.68 -9.98 30.27
N ILE A 109 -36.90 -10.24 31.30
CA ILE A 109 -35.49 -10.60 31.22
C ILE A 109 -35.29 -11.94 30.54
N ASN A 110 -34.45 -11.92 29.51
CA ASN A 110 -33.92 -13.07 28.80
C ASN A 110 -32.39 -13.07 28.92
N THR A 111 -31.83 -14.28 29.05
CA THR A 111 -30.37 -14.47 29.12
C THR A 111 -29.90 -15.12 27.81
N LEU A 112 -29.07 -14.37 27.06
CA LEU A 112 -28.38 -14.85 25.87
C LEU A 112 -27.00 -15.32 26.25
N THR A 113 -26.65 -16.54 25.83
CA THR A 113 -25.29 -17.10 25.97
C THR A 113 -24.78 -17.49 24.59
N VAL A 114 -23.56 -17.13 24.28
CA VAL A 114 -22.88 -17.48 23.01
C VAL A 114 -21.53 -18.11 23.35
N ARG A 115 -21.30 -19.31 22.84
CA ARG A 115 -19.98 -19.93 22.80
C ARG A 115 -19.39 -19.64 21.43
N VAL A 116 -18.16 -19.18 21.42
CA VAL A 116 -17.41 -19.00 20.19
C VAL A 116 -16.17 -19.88 20.25
N ASP A 117 -15.85 -20.54 19.15
CA ASP A 117 -14.65 -21.36 18.99
C ASP A 117 -13.93 -20.93 17.72
N ASP A 118 -12.69 -20.47 17.87
CA ASP A 118 -11.81 -20.10 16.77
C ASP A 118 -10.63 -21.09 16.72
N PRO A 119 -10.79 -22.23 16.00
CA PRO A 119 -9.90 -23.37 16.10
C PRO A 119 -8.66 -23.22 15.25
N LEU A 120 -7.48 -23.34 15.83
CA LEU A 120 -6.19 -23.34 15.13
C LEU A 120 -5.99 -24.54 14.22
N GLU A 121 -6.60 -25.68 14.53
CA GLU A 121 -6.41 -26.94 13.79
C GLU A 121 -6.84 -26.84 12.33
N ILE A 122 -7.91 -26.07 12.06
CA ILE A 122 -8.43 -25.87 10.71
C ILE A 122 -8.16 -24.47 10.17
N PHE A 123 -7.42 -23.63 10.89
CA PHE A 123 -7.08 -22.28 10.49
C PHE A 123 -6.57 -22.17 9.04
N PRO A 124 -5.70 -23.08 8.54
CA PRO A 124 -5.26 -23.03 7.15
C PRO A 124 -6.37 -23.19 6.10
N GLU A 125 -7.52 -23.76 6.47
CA GLU A 125 -8.64 -24.09 5.56
C GLU A 125 -9.82 -23.14 5.68
N ILE A 126 -9.79 -22.20 6.62
CA ILE A 126 -10.83 -21.18 6.79
C ILE A 126 -10.47 -19.87 6.09
N PRO A 127 -11.46 -19.10 5.60
CA PRO A 127 -11.22 -17.74 5.08
C PRO A 127 -10.88 -16.79 6.23
N HIS A 128 -9.61 -16.56 6.49
CA HIS A 128 -9.14 -15.71 7.60
C HIS A 128 -8.45 -14.40 7.17
N GLY A 129 -8.11 -14.25 5.87
CA GLY A 129 -7.47 -13.05 5.35
C GLY A 129 -6.10 -12.77 5.97
N LYS A 130 -5.87 -11.54 6.41
CA LYS A 130 -4.60 -11.07 7.00
C LYS A 130 -4.43 -11.39 8.49
N GLN A 131 -5.25 -12.25 9.10
CA GLN A 131 -5.08 -12.61 10.51
C GLN A 131 -3.70 -13.24 10.78
N SER A 132 -3.13 -13.98 9.81
CA SER A 132 -1.77 -14.51 9.91
C SER A 132 -0.66 -13.43 9.92
N TRP A 133 -0.97 -12.18 9.58
CA TRP A 133 -0.02 -11.05 9.52
C TRP A 133 -0.19 -10.08 10.68
N TYR A 134 -1.45 -9.73 11.02
CA TYR A 134 -1.75 -8.67 12.00
C TYR A 134 -2.30 -9.21 13.33
N GLY A 135 -2.48 -10.52 13.44
CA GLY A 135 -2.99 -11.20 14.61
C GLY A 135 -4.41 -11.72 14.45
N MET A 136 -4.75 -12.69 15.29
CA MET A 136 -6.05 -13.36 15.29
C MET A 136 -7.17 -12.38 15.64
N LEU A 137 -8.33 -12.59 15.01
CA LEU A 137 -9.54 -11.80 15.19
C LEU A 137 -10.65 -12.76 15.57
N SER A 138 -10.99 -12.86 16.81
CA SER A 138 -11.92 -13.87 17.29
C SER A 138 -13.08 -13.25 18.05
N GLY A 139 -14.26 -13.87 17.98
CA GLY A 139 -15.43 -13.47 18.75
C GLY A 139 -16.44 -12.61 18.02
N ILE A 140 -17.28 -11.91 18.77
CA ILE A 140 -18.39 -11.10 18.23
C ILE A 140 -17.87 -9.71 17.83
N TRP A 141 -17.44 -9.56 16.59
CA TRP A 141 -16.80 -8.32 16.13
C TRP A 141 -17.72 -7.37 15.35
N GLN A 142 -18.96 -7.78 15.03
CA GLN A 142 -20.01 -6.90 14.51
C GLN A 142 -21.24 -6.91 15.42
N SER A 143 -22.15 -5.96 15.20
CA SER A 143 -23.33 -5.70 16.04
C SER A 143 -24.20 -6.93 16.26
N VAL A 144 -24.80 -7.01 17.44
CA VAL A 144 -25.84 -8.00 17.82
C VAL A 144 -27.14 -7.27 18.07
N TRP A 145 -28.23 -7.84 17.62
CA TRP A 145 -29.57 -7.21 17.80
C TRP A 145 -30.68 -8.21 18.03
N VAL A 146 -31.76 -7.72 18.59
CA VAL A 146 -33.05 -8.43 18.68
C VAL A 146 -34.10 -7.62 17.94
N GLU A 147 -34.89 -8.31 17.12
CA GLU A 147 -35.93 -7.71 16.30
C GLU A 147 -37.22 -8.53 16.32
N SER A 148 -38.38 -7.85 16.41
CA SER A 148 -39.66 -8.49 16.27
C SER A 148 -40.17 -8.26 14.86
N ARG A 149 -40.50 -9.34 14.14
CA ARG A 149 -41.08 -9.31 12.77
C ARG A 149 -42.43 -9.98 12.74
N ALA A 150 -43.23 -9.66 11.75
CA ALA A 150 -44.43 -10.45 11.44
C ALA A 150 -44.03 -11.90 11.04
N VAL A 151 -44.90 -12.87 11.25
CA VAL A 151 -44.64 -14.26 10.80
C VAL A 151 -44.38 -14.31 9.29
N THR A 152 -45.17 -13.55 8.52
CA THR A 152 -44.89 -13.28 7.11
C THR A 152 -44.11 -11.98 6.99
N HIS A 153 -42.86 -12.07 6.51
CA HIS A 153 -41.97 -10.92 6.38
C HIS A 153 -41.00 -11.06 5.22
N ILE A 154 -40.51 -9.94 4.71
CA ILE A 154 -39.47 -9.85 3.69
C ILE A 154 -38.14 -10.17 4.38
N LYS A 155 -37.39 -11.18 3.89
CA LYS A 155 -36.06 -11.53 4.42
C LYS A 155 -34.95 -10.74 3.76
N HIS A 156 -34.98 -10.62 2.44
CA HIS A 156 -33.94 -9.99 1.65
C HIS A 156 -34.54 -9.33 0.40
N VAL A 157 -33.96 -8.22 -0.02
CA VAL A 157 -34.30 -7.47 -1.24
C VAL A 157 -33.09 -7.43 -2.14
N LYS A 158 -33.15 -8.07 -3.30
CA LYS A 158 -32.13 -7.95 -4.35
C LYS A 158 -32.61 -6.95 -5.40
N ILE A 159 -31.78 -5.96 -5.71
CA ILE A 159 -32.05 -4.92 -6.69
C ILE A 159 -31.02 -5.04 -7.81
N SER A 160 -31.47 -4.97 -9.06
CA SER A 160 -30.60 -4.80 -10.21
C SER A 160 -31.14 -3.71 -11.13
N THR A 161 -30.23 -2.91 -11.69
CA THR A 161 -30.56 -1.79 -12.58
C THR A 161 -30.01 -2.05 -13.98
N ASP A 162 -30.85 -1.76 -14.98
CA ASP A 162 -30.46 -1.81 -16.40
C ASP A 162 -31.11 -0.62 -17.13
N GLY A 163 -30.34 0.37 -17.52
CA GLY A 163 -30.83 1.63 -18.09
C GLY A 163 -31.83 2.33 -17.19
N GLU A 164 -33.11 2.39 -17.61
CA GLU A 164 -34.21 2.97 -16.83
C GLU A 164 -34.94 1.93 -15.98
N GLN A 165 -34.62 0.67 -16.09
CA GLN A 165 -35.30 -0.42 -15.39
C GLN A 165 -34.66 -0.74 -14.04
N VAL A 166 -35.49 -0.90 -13.01
CA VAL A 166 -35.13 -1.45 -11.69
C VAL A 166 -35.86 -2.76 -11.54
N SER A 167 -35.11 -3.86 -11.48
CA SER A 167 -35.63 -5.20 -11.24
C SER A 167 -35.48 -5.55 -9.78
N VAL A 168 -36.53 -5.98 -9.12
CA VAL A 168 -36.59 -6.30 -7.70
C VAL A 168 -36.93 -7.78 -7.52
N SER A 169 -36.14 -8.48 -6.68
CA SER A 169 -36.44 -9.84 -6.29
C SER A 169 -36.42 -9.96 -4.76
N LEU A 170 -37.51 -10.37 -4.17
CA LEU A 170 -37.66 -10.51 -2.73
C LEU A 170 -37.53 -11.99 -2.31
N SER A 171 -36.79 -12.21 -1.22
CA SER A 171 -36.87 -13.43 -0.43
C SER A 171 -37.88 -13.17 0.71
N VAL A 172 -38.93 -13.95 0.81
CA VAL A 172 -40.03 -13.76 1.76
C VAL A 172 -40.20 -15.03 2.61
N ARG A 173 -40.45 -14.86 3.90
CA ARG A 173 -40.90 -15.92 4.78
C ARG A 173 -42.41 -15.86 4.89
N GLY A 174 -43.14 -16.97 4.64
CA GLY A 174 -44.62 -17.02 4.60
C GLY A 174 -45.17 -16.70 3.22
N GLU A 175 -46.47 -16.48 3.13
CA GLU A 175 -47.20 -16.19 1.86
C GLU A 175 -47.60 -14.71 1.79
N LEU A 176 -47.40 -14.10 0.64
CA LEU A 176 -47.84 -12.73 0.35
C LEU A 176 -49.34 -12.76 -0.02
N ALA A 177 -50.19 -12.78 0.97
CA ALA A 177 -51.65 -12.91 0.75
C ALA A 177 -52.28 -11.65 0.10
N ASP A 178 -51.83 -10.46 0.52
CA ASP A 178 -52.47 -9.16 0.14
C ASP A 178 -51.57 -8.36 -0.85
N GLY A 179 -50.53 -9.01 -1.37
CA GLY A 179 -49.57 -8.34 -2.29
C GLY A 179 -48.60 -7.42 -1.56
N LEU A 180 -47.88 -6.67 -2.35
CA LEU A 180 -46.87 -5.71 -1.89
C LEU A 180 -47.00 -4.37 -2.63
N LYS A 181 -46.53 -3.30 -1.98
CA LYS A 181 -46.34 -1.98 -2.55
C LYS A 181 -44.86 -1.64 -2.55
N ALA A 182 -44.41 -1.07 -3.64
CA ALA A 182 -43.00 -0.61 -3.78
C ALA A 182 -43.01 0.87 -4.21
N GLU A 183 -42.14 1.65 -3.60
CA GLU A 183 -41.88 3.05 -3.94
C GLU A 183 -40.39 3.26 -4.12
N VAL A 184 -40.02 4.01 -5.15
CA VAL A 184 -38.63 4.46 -5.34
C VAL A 184 -38.55 5.94 -5.08
N ILE A 185 -37.67 6.30 -4.13
CA ILE A 185 -37.41 7.67 -3.70
C ILE A 185 -36.06 8.09 -4.32
N ALA A 186 -36.07 9.21 -5.04
CA ALA A 186 -34.88 9.78 -5.66
C ALA A 186 -33.97 10.50 -4.63
N PRO A 187 -32.73 10.87 -5.01
CA PRO A 187 -31.79 11.59 -4.13
C PRO A 187 -32.33 12.90 -3.55
N ASN A 188 -33.29 13.55 -4.24
CA ASN A 188 -33.95 14.78 -3.79
C ASN A 188 -35.11 14.55 -2.83
N GLY A 189 -35.43 13.28 -2.50
CA GLY A 189 -36.55 12.90 -1.62
C GLY A 189 -37.91 12.73 -2.31
N GLU A 190 -38.00 12.90 -3.63
CA GLU A 190 -39.23 12.72 -4.37
C GLU A 190 -39.50 11.25 -4.71
N VAL A 191 -40.76 10.80 -4.63
CA VAL A 191 -41.16 9.48 -5.12
C VAL A 191 -41.24 9.54 -6.64
N VAL A 192 -40.38 8.79 -7.32
CA VAL A 192 -40.22 8.82 -8.78
C VAL A 192 -40.83 7.61 -9.49
N ALA A 193 -41.10 6.54 -8.75
CA ALA A 193 -41.78 5.36 -9.28
C ALA A 193 -42.53 4.63 -8.17
N GLN A 194 -43.68 4.01 -8.53
CA GLN A 194 -44.47 3.16 -7.63
C GLN A 194 -44.93 1.92 -8.38
N ALA A 195 -45.07 0.80 -7.67
CA ALA A 195 -45.67 -0.43 -8.19
C ALA A 195 -46.44 -1.17 -7.11
N GLU A 196 -47.48 -1.90 -7.53
CA GLU A 196 -48.13 -2.93 -6.74
C GLU A 196 -47.89 -4.28 -7.40
N SER A 197 -47.59 -5.33 -6.62
CA SER A 197 -47.33 -6.66 -7.15
C SER A 197 -47.90 -7.74 -6.23
N GLN A 198 -48.38 -8.83 -6.83
CA GLN A 198 -48.74 -10.07 -6.13
C GLN A 198 -47.61 -11.08 -6.10
N ALA A 199 -46.52 -10.80 -6.80
CA ALA A 199 -45.36 -11.69 -6.91
C ALA A 199 -44.15 -11.08 -6.22
N PRO A 200 -43.25 -11.92 -5.66
CA PRO A 200 -41.99 -11.45 -5.05
C PRO A 200 -40.94 -10.93 -6.07
N ARG A 201 -41.26 -11.01 -7.36
CA ARG A 201 -40.39 -10.48 -8.45
C ARG A 201 -41.22 -9.53 -9.29
N PHE A 202 -40.71 -8.30 -9.44
CA PHE A 202 -41.36 -7.24 -10.21
C PHE A 202 -40.31 -6.24 -10.73
N SER A 203 -40.74 -5.31 -11.57
CA SER A 203 -39.85 -4.24 -12.01
C SER A 203 -40.56 -2.89 -12.01
N LEU A 204 -39.77 -1.83 -11.84
CA LEU A 204 -40.18 -0.43 -11.95
C LEU A 204 -39.35 0.23 -13.06
N ARG A 205 -39.90 1.33 -13.63
CA ARG A 205 -39.16 2.14 -14.58
C ARG A 205 -38.98 3.55 -14.03
N ILE A 206 -37.75 4.05 -14.09
CA ILE A 206 -37.39 5.41 -13.70
C ILE A 206 -36.84 6.12 -14.95
N PRO A 207 -37.61 7.05 -15.56
CA PRO A 207 -37.16 7.74 -16.74
C PRO A 207 -35.94 8.63 -16.44
N ARG A 208 -34.84 8.44 -17.20
CA ARG A 208 -33.61 9.21 -17.10
C ARG A 208 -33.07 9.27 -15.66
N PRO A 209 -32.70 8.13 -15.07
CA PRO A 209 -32.19 8.12 -13.71
C PRO A 209 -30.83 8.85 -13.62
N LEU A 210 -30.57 9.45 -12.48
CA LEU A 210 -29.24 9.98 -12.17
C LEU A 210 -28.31 8.80 -11.87
N ALA A 211 -27.23 8.69 -12.63
CA ALA A 211 -26.24 7.64 -12.40
C ALA A 211 -25.47 7.91 -11.11
N TRP A 212 -25.06 6.84 -10.45
CA TRP A 212 -24.08 6.88 -9.37
C TRP A 212 -22.66 6.82 -9.97
N SER A 213 -21.78 7.69 -9.48
CA SER A 213 -20.35 7.64 -9.75
C SER A 213 -19.57 8.19 -8.55
N PRO A 214 -18.23 8.01 -8.47
CA PRO A 214 -17.43 8.65 -7.44
C PRO A 214 -17.57 10.18 -7.37
N ASP A 215 -17.83 10.83 -8.49
CA ASP A 215 -18.01 12.29 -8.54
C ASP A 215 -19.46 12.73 -8.27
N GLU A 216 -20.41 11.88 -8.61
CA GLU A 216 -21.84 12.11 -8.43
C GLU A 216 -22.51 10.90 -7.74
N PRO A 217 -22.38 10.76 -6.40
CA PRO A 217 -22.86 9.60 -5.66
C PRO A 217 -24.40 9.65 -5.44
N ASN A 218 -25.15 9.59 -6.53
CA ASN A 218 -26.60 9.63 -6.53
C ASN A 218 -27.21 8.32 -6.02
N LEU A 219 -27.86 8.36 -4.87
CA LEU A 219 -28.48 7.21 -4.21
C LEU A 219 -29.99 7.30 -4.23
N TYR A 220 -30.64 6.21 -4.60
CA TYR A 220 -32.08 6.00 -4.53
C TYR A 220 -32.41 5.10 -3.36
N THR A 221 -33.61 5.21 -2.83
CA THR A 221 -34.15 4.31 -1.81
C THR A 221 -35.34 3.56 -2.38
N LEU A 222 -35.29 2.25 -2.39
CA LEU A 222 -36.42 1.37 -2.63
C LEU A 222 -37.09 1.05 -1.29
N LYS A 223 -38.34 1.42 -1.14
CA LYS A 223 -39.17 1.05 -0.01
C LYS A 223 -40.20 -0.01 -0.48
N VAL A 224 -40.21 -1.16 0.20
CA VAL A 224 -41.18 -2.23 -0.08
C VAL A 224 -41.99 -2.50 1.17
N SER A 225 -43.30 -2.49 1.05
CA SER A 225 -44.23 -2.70 2.16
C SER A 225 -45.30 -3.72 1.82
N THR A 226 -45.74 -4.44 2.85
CA THR A 226 -46.97 -5.25 2.89
C THR A 226 -47.85 -4.67 3.98
N ASP A 227 -49.01 -5.26 4.23
CA ASP A 227 -49.88 -4.82 5.32
C ASP A 227 -49.25 -4.98 6.70
N VAL A 228 -48.28 -5.88 6.84
CA VAL A 228 -47.68 -6.28 8.12
C VAL A 228 -46.14 -6.08 8.21
N ASP A 229 -45.48 -5.65 7.15
CA ASP A 229 -44.03 -5.53 7.09
C ASP A 229 -43.58 -4.42 6.14
N GLU A 230 -42.40 -3.84 6.41
CA GLU A 230 -41.81 -2.80 5.58
C GLU A 230 -40.28 -2.91 5.66
N VAL A 231 -39.59 -2.81 4.49
CA VAL A 231 -38.14 -2.74 4.35
C VAL A 231 -37.76 -1.61 3.42
N SER A 232 -36.61 -1.04 3.65
CA SER A 232 -36.03 0.00 2.79
C SER A 232 -34.59 -0.36 2.46
N GLU A 233 -34.23 -0.28 1.16
CA GLU A 233 -32.90 -0.56 0.64
C GLU A 233 -32.39 0.61 -0.19
N THR A 234 -31.12 0.94 -0.03
CA THR A 234 -30.44 1.97 -0.83
C THR A 234 -29.79 1.33 -2.05
N PHE A 235 -29.84 1.97 -3.20
CA PHE A 235 -29.23 1.52 -4.44
C PHE A 235 -28.86 2.68 -5.35
N GLY A 236 -28.08 2.42 -6.38
CA GLY A 236 -27.73 3.40 -7.42
C GLY A 236 -27.79 2.80 -8.82
N PHE A 237 -27.93 3.67 -9.81
CA PHE A 237 -27.81 3.29 -11.23
C PHE A 237 -26.36 3.39 -11.64
N ARG A 238 -25.74 2.27 -11.99
CA ARG A 238 -24.34 2.21 -12.39
C ARG A 238 -24.10 1.02 -13.29
N THR A 239 -23.30 1.20 -14.34
CA THR A 239 -22.70 0.12 -15.12
C THR A 239 -21.20 0.15 -14.96
N ILE A 240 -20.56 -1.02 -14.86
CA ILE A 240 -19.11 -1.17 -14.94
C ILE A 240 -18.80 -2.36 -15.83
N GLU A 241 -17.96 -2.16 -16.82
CA GLU A 241 -17.61 -3.17 -17.81
C GLU A 241 -16.19 -2.95 -18.34
N THR A 242 -15.65 -3.92 -19.05
CA THR A 242 -14.37 -3.81 -19.75
C THR A 242 -14.61 -3.82 -21.25
N TRP A 243 -13.94 -2.95 -21.98
CA TRP A 243 -14.03 -2.86 -23.44
C TRP A 243 -12.76 -2.27 -24.02
N ASP A 244 -12.21 -2.92 -25.03
CA ASP A 244 -11.02 -2.46 -25.79
C ASP A 244 -9.85 -2.05 -24.87
N GLY A 245 -9.58 -2.90 -23.87
CA GLY A 245 -8.49 -2.69 -22.92
C GLY A 245 -8.75 -1.62 -21.86
N LYS A 246 -9.96 -1.11 -21.74
CA LYS A 246 -10.35 -0.05 -20.80
C LYS A 246 -11.41 -0.53 -19.81
N ILE A 247 -11.41 0.07 -18.62
CA ILE A 247 -12.53 0.00 -17.69
C ILE A 247 -13.51 1.10 -18.08
N LEU A 248 -14.78 0.76 -18.24
CA LEU A 248 -15.85 1.72 -18.48
C LEU A 248 -16.75 1.82 -17.24
N LEU A 249 -16.95 3.02 -16.73
CA LEU A 249 -17.93 3.34 -15.70
C LEU A 249 -19.05 4.20 -16.36
N ASN A 250 -20.27 3.71 -16.31
CA ASN A 250 -21.41 4.38 -16.98
C ASN A 250 -21.15 4.65 -18.48
N GLY A 251 -20.48 3.69 -19.15
CA GLY A 251 -20.16 3.76 -20.57
C GLY A 251 -19.00 4.72 -20.93
N ARG A 252 -18.25 5.24 -19.94
CA ARG A 252 -17.11 6.14 -20.15
C ARG A 252 -15.82 5.53 -19.59
N PRO A 253 -14.68 5.73 -20.27
CA PRO A 253 -13.40 5.29 -19.72
C PRO A 253 -13.14 5.84 -18.32
N PHE A 254 -12.71 4.96 -17.43
CA PHE A 254 -12.47 5.25 -16.03
C PHE A 254 -11.03 4.86 -15.68
N TYR A 255 -10.18 5.85 -15.40
CA TYR A 255 -8.83 5.59 -14.90
C TYR A 255 -8.87 5.35 -13.39
N MET A 256 -8.56 4.14 -12.97
CA MET A 256 -8.64 3.77 -11.55
C MET A 256 -7.45 4.35 -10.78
N ARG A 257 -7.72 5.17 -9.79
CA ARG A 257 -6.76 5.71 -8.81
C ARG A 257 -7.15 5.20 -7.45
N SER A 258 -6.54 4.10 -7.03
CA SER A 258 -6.96 3.38 -5.84
C SER A 258 -5.85 3.31 -4.80
N ALA A 259 -6.24 3.06 -3.56
CA ALA A 259 -5.36 2.57 -2.51
C ALA A 259 -5.93 1.27 -1.93
N LEU A 260 -5.03 0.38 -1.55
CA LEU A 260 -5.37 -0.82 -0.80
C LEU A 260 -5.72 -0.41 0.64
N ASP A 261 -6.77 -0.99 1.18
CA ASP A 261 -7.22 -0.75 2.55
C ASP A 261 -7.35 -2.07 3.30
N GLN A 262 -6.58 -2.22 4.36
CA GLN A 262 -6.69 -3.36 5.25
C GLN A 262 -7.91 -3.27 6.18
N ASP A 263 -8.50 -2.07 6.31
CA ASP A 263 -9.65 -1.80 7.17
C ASP A 263 -9.39 -2.27 8.62
N TYR A 264 -8.22 -1.87 9.17
CA TYR A 264 -7.82 -2.09 10.56
C TYR A 264 -7.80 -0.77 11.34
N TYR A 265 -8.16 -0.84 12.63
CA TYR A 265 -8.34 0.32 13.51
C TYR A 265 -7.47 0.19 14.77
N PRO A 266 -6.95 1.29 15.34
CA PRO A 266 -5.95 1.24 16.42
C PRO A 266 -6.42 0.48 17.68
N ASP A 267 -7.69 0.69 18.07
CA ASP A 267 -8.22 0.20 19.34
C ASP A 267 -9.09 -1.05 19.17
N LEU A 268 -9.90 -1.10 18.13
CA LEU A 268 -10.91 -2.15 17.88
C LEU A 268 -10.51 -3.17 16.81
N ILE A 269 -9.27 -3.12 16.37
CA ILE A 269 -8.62 -4.01 15.40
C ILE A 269 -9.37 -4.00 14.05
N CYS A 270 -10.43 -4.79 13.87
CA CYS A 270 -11.20 -4.85 12.62
C CYS A 270 -12.61 -4.29 12.71
N THR A 271 -13.02 -3.81 13.90
CA THR A 271 -14.34 -3.20 14.09
C THR A 271 -14.24 -1.68 13.92
N PRO A 272 -14.89 -1.07 12.92
CA PRO A 272 -14.85 0.37 12.74
C PRO A 272 -15.50 1.11 13.93
N PRO A 273 -14.86 2.19 14.44
CA PRO A 273 -15.37 2.93 15.60
C PRO A 273 -16.77 3.51 15.40
N SER A 274 -17.04 4.10 14.23
CA SER A 274 -18.36 4.63 13.86
C SER A 274 -18.49 4.80 12.35
N GLN A 275 -19.70 5.06 11.89
CA GLN A 275 -19.98 5.43 10.50
C GLN A 275 -19.25 6.72 10.11
N GLU A 276 -19.25 7.73 10.97
CA GLU A 276 -18.62 9.02 10.72
C GLU A 276 -17.09 8.90 10.61
N TYR A 277 -16.49 7.96 11.35
CA TYR A 277 -15.05 7.68 11.28
C TYR A 277 -14.67 7.18 9.89
N ILE A 278 -15.42 6.20 9.34
CA ILE A 278 -15.20 5.68 7.99
C ILE A 278 -15.43 6.79 6.95
N GLU A 279 -16.50 7.57 7.07
CA GLU A 279 -16.78 8.68 6.14
C GLU A 279 -15.69 9.74 6.15
N ASP A 280 -15.06 10.03 7.30
CA ASP A 280 -13.95 10.97 7.40
C ASP A 280 -12.69 10.44 6.70
N GLU A 281 -12.36 9.18 6.92
CA GLU A 281 -11.28 8.48 6.22
C GLU A 281 -11.48 8.51 4.70
N PHE A 282 -12.69 8.25 4.24
CA PHE A 282 -13.02 8.27 2.80
C PHE A 282 -12.98 9.68 2.20
N ARG A 283 -13.35 10.73 2.97
CA ARG A 283 -13.15 12.11 2.51
C ARG A 283 -11.67 12.43 2.35
N LYS A 284 -10.79 12.00 3.27
CA LYS A 284 -9.35 12.13 3.14
C LYS A 284 -8.81 11.40 1.90
N ALA A 285 -9.32 10.19 1.62
CA ALA A 285 -8.98 9.47 0.39
C ALA A 285 -9.34 10.27 -0.87
N LYS A 286 -10.51 10.87 -0.92
CA LYS A 286 -10.93 11.75 -2.03
C LYS A 286 -10.11 13.05 -2.11
N GLU A 287 -9.75 13.65 -0.98
CA GLU A 287 -8.85 14.82 -0.95
C GLU A 287 -7.50 14.50 -1.58
N MET A 288 -7.02 13.29 -1.42
CA MET A 288 -5.80 12.77 -2.07
C MET A 288 -6.00 12.40 -3.55
N GLY A 289 -7.22 12.51 -4.10
CA GLY A 289 -7.54 12.23 -5.50
C GLY A 289 -7.89 10.77 -5.79
N LEU A 290 -8.05 9.93 -4.79
CA LEU A 290 -8.51 8.54 -4.97
C LEU A 290 -9.98 8.51 -5.42
N ASN A 291 -10.31 7.56 -6.30
CA ASN A 291 -11.66 7.30 -6.78
C ASN A 291 -12.12 5.86 -6.52
N CYS A 292 -11.22 5.03 -5.98
CA CYS A 292 -11.46 3.65 -5.61
C CYS A 292 -10.68 3.29 -4.33
N LEU A 293 -11.17 2.31 -3.57
CA LEU A 293 -10.43 1.60 -2.53
C LEU A 293 -10.51 0.10 -2.77
N ARG A 294 -9.43 -0.63 -2.48
CA ARG A 294 -9.35 -2.07 -2.54
C ARG A 294 -9.33 -2.62 -1.12
N VAL A 295 -10.44 -3.23 -0.68
CA VAL A 295 -10.55 -3.89 0.62
C VAL A 295 -9.83 -5.23 0.54
N HIS A 296 -8.68 -5.30 1.21
CA HIS A 296 -7.73 -6.37 1.01
C HIS A 296 -8.06 -7.61 1.83
N ILE A 297 -8.35 -8.69 1.10
CA ILE A 297 -8.64 -10.05 1.57
C ILE A 297 -9.48 -10.11 2.85
N LYS A 298 -10.55 -9.30 2.88
CA LYS A 298 -11.46 -9.15 4.01
C LYS A 298 -12.86 -8.77 3.51
N VAL A 299 -13.89 -9.23 4.20
CA VAL A 299 -15.25 -8.70 4.03
C VAL A 299 -15.47 -7.62 5.08
N ALA A 300 -15.54 -6.37 4.64
CA ALA A 300 -15.70 -5.23 5.55
C ALA A 300 -17.07 -5.22 6.28
N ASP A 301 -17.14 -4.46 7.36
CA ASP A 301 -18.40 -4.13 8.02
C ASP A 301 -19.37 -3.46 7.02
N PRO A 302 -20.68 -3.74 7.02
CA PRO A 302 -21.64 -3.12 6.09
C PRO A 302 -21.61 -1.60 6.07
N ARG A 303 -21.24 -0.95 7.18
CA ARG A 303 -21.05 0.50 7.27
C ARG A 303 -19.98 1.05 6.32
N TYR A 304 -18.97 0.23 6.01
CA TYR A 304 -17.90 0.58 5.07
C TYR A 304 -18.45 0.83 3.66
N TYR A 305 -19.27 -0.10 3.15
CA TYR A 305 -19.89 0.03 1.83
C TYR A 305 -20.93 1.16 1.79
N ALA A 306 -21.71 1.32 2.86
CA ALA A 306 -22.65 2.44 2.98
C ALA A 306 -21.93 3.81 2.98
N ALA A 307 -20.76 3.91 3.63
CA ALA A 307 -19.92 5.10 3.57
C ALA A 307 -19.38 5.35 2.15
N ALA A 308 -18.93 4.30 1.46
CA ALA A 308 -18.46 4.40 0.08
C ALA A 308 -19.55 4.85 -0.89
N ASP A 309 -20.75 4.30 -0.76
CA ASP A 309 -21.93 4.74 -1.53
C ASP A 309 -22.19 6.24 -1.37
N LYS A 310 -22.13 6.73 -0.13
CA LYS A 310 -22.46 8.11 0.24
C LYS A 310 -21.37 9.10 -0.12
N VAL A 311 -20.11 8.76 0.15
CA VAL A 311 -18.96 9.65 -0.09
C VAL A 311 -18.55 9.64 -1.57
N GLY A 312 -18.83 8.55 -2.28
CA GLY A 312 -18.50 8.38 -3.68
C GLY A 312 -17.07 7.81 -3.83
N LEU A 313 -16.87 6.55 -3.48
CA LEU A 313 -15.68 5.78 -3.78
C LEU A 313 -16.10 4.43 -4.37
N LEU A 314 -15.48 4.05 -5.48
CA LEU A 314 -15.64 2.69 -5.99
C LEU A 314 -14.94 1.73 -5.01
N ILE A 315 -15.48 0.54 -4.81
CA ILE A 315 -14.90 -0.48 -3.95
C ILE A 315 -14.57 -1.72 -4.77
N TRP A 316 -13.34 -2.15 -4.62
CA TRP A 316 -12.84 -3.44 -5.03
C TRP A 316 -12.74 -4.31 -3.78
N THR A 317 -13.59 -5.32 -3.63
CA THR A 317 -13.68 -6.16 -2.43
C THR A 317 -13.28 -7.60 -2.72
N GLU A 318 -12.75 -8.29 -1.73
CA GLU A 318 -12.08 -9.57 -1.89
C GLU A 318 -12.59 -10.62 -0.92
N LEU A 319 -12.55 -11.89 -1.35
CA LEU A 319 -12.71 -13.02 -0.46
C LEU A 319 -11.58 -13.00 0.59
N PRO A 320 -11.86 -13.16 1.88
CA PRO A 320 -10.83 -13.46 2.86
C PRO A 320 -10.16 -14.79 2.49
N ASN A 321 -8.86 -14.74 2.19
CA ASN A 321 -8.18 -15.93 1.70
C ASN A 321 -7.87 -16.94 2.83
N HIS A 322 -7.74 -18.19 2.47
CA HIS A 322 -7.26 -19.33 3.25
C HIS A 322 -5.78 -19.60 2.92
N ILE A 323 -5.14 -20.55 3.60
CA ILE A 323 -3.76 -20.96 3.31
C ILE A 323 -3.72 -22.23 2.46
N LEU A 324 -4.68 -23.15 2.67
CA LEU A 324 -4.74 -24.44 2.00
C LEU A 324 -6.07 -24.62 1.28
N LEU A 325 -6.04 -24.88 -0.02
CA LEU A 325 -7.23 -25.15 -0.86
C LEU A 325 -7.65 -26.61 -0.76
N SER A 326 -8.22 -27.00 0.37
CA SER A 326 -8.90 -28.29 0.53
C SER A 326 -10.33 -28.24 -0.03
N ASP A 327 -11.02 -29.36 -0.06
CA ASP A 327 -12.44 -29.38 -0.47
C ASP A 327 -13.33 -28.59 0.50
N ASP A 328 -13.01 -28.58 1.79
CA ASP A 328 -13.69 -27.75 2.78
C ASP A 328 -13.39 -26.25 2.58
N ALA A 329 -12.15 -25.89 2.27
CA ALA A 329 -11.79 -24.50 1.92
C ALA A 329 -12.54 -24.03 0.67
N LYS A 330 -12.66 -24.86 -0.37
CA LYS A 330 -13.45 -24.56 -1.58
C LYS A 330 -14.94 -24.34 -1.27
N ARG A 331 -15.52 -25.16 -0.39
CA ARG A 331 -16.91 -24.99 0.07
C ARG A 331 -17.07 -23.65 0.81
N ARG A 332 -16.23 -23.40 1.82
CA ARG A 332 -16.24 -22.16 2.62
C ARG A 332 -16.05 -20.92 1.76
N ALA A 333 -15.13 -20.96 0.80
CA ALA A 333 -14.90 -19.87 -0.14
C ALA A 333 -16.15 -19.55 -0.95
N ARG A 334 -16.83 -20.56 -1.51
CA ARG A 334 -18.06 -20.36 -2.30
C ARG A 334 -19.23 -19.87 -1.42
N GLU A 335 -19.40 -20.40 -0.22
CA GLU A 335 -20.42 -19.93 0.73
C GLU A 335 -20.19 -18.46 1.12
N THR A 336 -18.94 -18.08 1.39
CA THR A 336 -18.58 -16.68 1.70
C THR A 336 -18.83 -15.78 0.51
N LEU A 337 -18.39 -16.12 -0.70
CA LEU A 337 -18.64 -15.32 -1.91
C LEU A 337 -20.13 -15.16 -2.21
N ALA A 338 -20.94 -16.23 -2.05
CA ALA A 338 -22.40 -16.13 -2.22
C ALA A 338 -23.02 -15.17 -1.20
N GLY A 339 -22.59 -15.28 0.06
CA GLY A 339 -23.06 -14.39 1.13
C GLY A 339 -22.63 -12.94 0.95
N MET A 340 -21.42 -12.67 0.44
CA MET A 340 -20.97 -11.31 0.06
C MET A 340 -21.91 -10.71 -0.99
N VAL A 341 -22.22 -11.45 -2.06
CA VAL A 341 -23.13 -10.96 -3.10
C VAL A 341 -24.57 -10.80 -2.58
N GLU A 342 -25.03 -11.69 -1.70
CA GLU A 342 -26.36 -11.58 -1.09
C GLU A 342 -26.45 -10.34 -0.18
N ARG A 343 -25.46 -10.14 0.72
CA ARG A 343 -25.45 -9.04 1.69
C ARG A 343 -25.22 -7.68 1.01
N ASP A 344 -24.21 -7.61 0.13
CA ASP A 344 -23.65 -6.33 -0.34
C ASP A 344 -23.98 -6.00 -1.80
N GLY A 345 -24.65 -6.89 -2.51
CA GLY A 345 -24.94 -6.74 -3.95
C GLY A 345 -25.80 -5.53 -4.34
N ASN A 346 -26.46 -4.86 -3.38
CA ASN A 346 -27.23 -3.64 -3.65
C ASN A 346 -26.37 -2.36 -3.63
N HIS A 347 -25.14 -2.41 -3.07
CA HIS A 347 -24.26 -1.25 -2.99
C HIS A 347 -23.71 -0.87 -4.38
N PRO A 348 -24.00 0.35 -4.90
CA PRO A 348 -23.47 0.79 -6.19
C PRO A 348 -21.97 1.04 -6.16
N SER A 349 -21.38 1.29 -5.01
CA SER A 349 -19.94 1.49 -4.85
C SER A 349 -19.13 0.22 -5.17
N ILE A 350 -19.65 -0.97 -4.92
CA ILE A 350 -18.93 -2.22 -5.21
C ILE A 350 -18.87 -2.41 -6.73
N GLY A 351 -17.66 -2.34 -7.29
CA GLY A 351 -17.39 -2.51 -8.71
C GLY A 351 -16.73 -3.83 -9.08
N ILE A 352 -15.94 -4.39 -8.17
CA ILE A 352 -15.05 -5.52 -8.46
C ILE A 352 -15.10 -6.53 -7.30
N TRP A 353 -15.19 -7.81 -7.65
CA TRP A 353 -15.03 -8.96 -6.74
C TRP A 353 -13.73 -9.68 -7.03
N THR A 354 -12.94 -10.05 -6.02
CA THR A 354 -11.75 -10.91 -6.17
C THR A 354 -11.93 -12.23 -5.43
N ILE A 355 -11.54 -13.32 -6.08
CA ILE A 355 -11.62 -14.68 -5.51
C ILE A 355 -10.34 -15.00 -4.73
N ILE A 356 -9.16 -14.79 -5.32
CA ILE A 356 -7.86 -15.07 -4.70
C ILE A 356 -6.95 -13.85 -4.83
N ASN A 357 -6.32 -13.47 -3.74
CA ASN A 357 -5.20 -12.55 -3.78
C ASN A 357 -3.90 -13.32 -3.96
N GLU A 358 -3.08 -12.93 -4.93
CA GLU A 358 -1.77 -13.54 -5.21
C GLU A 358 -1.85 -15.07 -5.37
N SER A 359 -1.08 -15.80 -4.58
CA SER A 359 -1.11 -17.25 -4.47
C SER A 359 -1.59 -17.72 -3.08
N TRP A 360 -2.31 -16.87 -2.35
CA TRP A 360 -2.80 -17.24 -1.01
C TRP A 360 -3.79 -18.41 -1.08
N GLY A 361 -3.32 -19.54 -0.55
CA GLY A 361 -4.11 -20.77 -0.48
C GLY A 361 -4.36 -21.46 -1.82
N ILE A 362 -3.66 -21.10 -2.89
CA ILE A 362 -3.77 -21.77 -4.19
C ILE A 362 -2.38 -22.08 -4.77
N ASP A 363 -2.23 -23.26 -5.35
CA ASP A 363 -1.06 -23.66 -6.12
C ASP A 363 -1.41 -23.69 -7.61
N LEU A 364 -0.99 -22.66 -8.35
CA LEU A 364 -1.27 -22.56 -9.78
C LEU A 364 -0.42 -23.49 -10.64
N THR A 365 0.52 -24.27 -10.07
CA THR A 365 1.16 -25.38 -10.79
C THR A 365 0.26 -26.61 -10.88
N ASP A 366 -0.78 -26.70 -10.02
CA ASP A 366 -1.79 -27.77 -10.02
C ASP A 366 -2.96 -27.42 -10.97
N ALA A 367 -3.13 -28.24 -12.02
CA ALA A 367 -4.21 -28.11 -12.99
C ALA A 367 -5.61 -28.18 -12.34
N SER A 368 -5.79 -28.98 -11.29
CA SER A 368 -7.08 -29.09 -10.62
C SER A 368 -7.46 -27.82 -9.87
N GLN A 369 -6.48 -27.11 -9.32
CA GLN A 369 -6.68 -25.83 -8.64
C GLN A 369 -6.93 -24.71 -9.65
N ARG A 370 -6.22 -24.70 -10.80
CA ARG A 370 -6.54 -23.78 -11.90
C ARG A 370 -7.97 -24.00 -12.41
N THR A 371 -8.39 -25.26 -12.59
CA THR A 371 -9.76 -25.60 -13.00
C THR A 371 -10.77 -25.05 -11.99
N TRP A 372 -10.56 -25.28 -10.70
CA TRP A 372 -11.45 -24.74 -9.66
C TRP A 372 -11.56 -23.22 -9.72
N LEU A 373 -10.44 -22.52 -9.94
CA LEU A 373 -10.42 -21.07 -10.02
C LEU A 373 -11.20 -20.57 -11.24
N ALA A 374 -10.96 -21.17 -12.42
CA ALA A 374 -11.69 -20.85 -13.64
C ALA A 374 -13.21 -21.10 -13.52
N GLU A 375 -13.62 -22.24 -12.92
CA GLU A 375 -15.02 -22.56 -12.66
C GLU A 375 -15.65 -21.60 -11.63
N THR A 376 -14.89 -21.20 -10.61
CA THR A 376 -15.38 -20.25 -9.60
C THR A 376 -15.53 -18.84 -10.17
N TYR A 377 -14.63 -18.41 -11.06
CA TYR A 377 -14.77 -17.16 -11.81
C TYR A 377 -16.08 -17.15 -12.64
N GLU A 378 -16.34 -18.18 -13.43
CA GLU A 378 -17.57 -18.28 -14.24
C GLU A 378 -18.83 -18.31 -13.36
N TRP A 379 -18.75 -19.01 -12.25
CA TRP A 379 -19.85 -19.06 -11.29
C TRP A 379 -20.11 -17.68 -10.68
N MET A 380 -19.07 -16.91 -10.29
CA MET A 380 -19.21 -15.54 -9.80
C MET A 380 -19.83 -14.62 -10.85
N LYS A 381 -19.41 -14.72 -12.11
CA LYS A 381 -20.02 -13.96 -13.23
C LYS A 381 -21.50 -14.28 -13.41
N SER A 382 -21.90 -15.54 -13.14
CA SER A 382 -23.32 -15.93 -13.19
C SER A 382 -24.11 -15.46 -11.98
N LEU A 383 -23.49 -15.34 -10.81
CA LEU A 383 -24.11 -14.92 -9.56
C LEU A 383 -24.36 -13.40 -9.55
N ASP A 384 -23.35 -12.64 -10.03
CA ASP A 384 -23.44 -11.18 -10.19
C ASP A 384 -22.83 -10.73 -11.53
N PRO A 385 -23.63 -10.67 -12.60
CA PRO A 385 -23.15 -10.25 -13.92
C PRO A 385 -22.93 -8.72 -14.02
N THR A 386 -23.22 -7.95 -12.98
CA THR A 386 -23.18 -6.49 -13.00
C THR A 386 -21.88 -5.90 -12.47
N ARG A 387 -20.92 -6.73 -12.09
CA ARG A 387 -19.62 -6.35 -11.58
C ARG A 387 -18.50 -7.10 -12.30
N LEU A 388 -17.31 -6.53 -12.22
CA LEU A 388 -16.09 -7.17 -12.70
C LEU A 388 -15.64 -8.23 -11.67
N VAL A 389 -14.98 -9.27 -12.18
CA VAL A 389 -14.43 -10.35 -11.35
C VAL A 389 -12.96 -10.53 -11.67
N VAL A 390 -12.13 -10.51 -10.64
CA VAL A 390 -10.72 -10.90 -10.67
C VAL A 390 -10.60 -12.29 -10.08
N GLY A 391 -10.20 -13.27 -10.89
CA GLY A 391 -10.07 -14.64 -10.43
C GLY A 391 -8.93 -14.77 -9.41
N ASN A 392 -7.76 -14.27 -9.77
CA ASN A 392 -6.65 -14.08 -8.86
C ASN A 392 -5.93 -12.78 -9.21
N SER A 393 -5.64 -11.96 -8.20
CA SER A 393 -4.80 -10.77 -8.33
C SER A 393 -3.35 -11.21 -8.36
N ALA A 394 -2.68 -11.07 -9.51
CA ALA A 394 -1.39 -11.72 -9.75
C ALA A 394 -0.21 -10.94 -9.16
N CYS A 395 0.82 -11.66 -8.76
CA CYS A 395 2.07 -11.10 -8.27
C CYS A 395 3.29 -11.78 -8.92
N TRP A 396 4.48 -11.38 -8.51
CA TRP A 396 5.72 -11.99 -8.93
C TRP A 396 5.71 -13.52 -8.78
N GLY A 397 6.02 -14.22 -9.87
CA GLY A 397 6.00 -15.69 -9.88
C GLY A 397 4.60 -16.29 -10.02
N ASN A 398 3.60 -15.50 -10.42
CA ASN A 398 2.20 -15.89 -10.55
C ASN A 398 1.62 -15.39 -11.89
N PHE A 399 0.40 -15.82 -12.24
CA PHE A 399 -0.26 -15.48 -13.50
C PHE A 399 -1.79 -15.56 -13.38
N HIS A 400 -2.52 -14.91 -14.28
CA HIS A 400 -3.97 -14.99 -14.31
C HIS A 400 -4.47 -16.29 -14.94
N VAL A 401 -5.49 -16.88 -14.32
CA VAL A 401 -6.21 -18.06 -14.86
C VAL A 401 -7.50 -17.62 -15.56
N ALA A 402 -8.29 -16.76 -14.94
CA ALA A 402 -9.49 -16.17 -15.52
C ALA A 402 -9.78 -14.85 -14.80
N THR A 403 -9.97 -13.76 -15.54
CA THR A 403 -10.15 -12.43 -14.95
C THR A 403 -10.77 -11.46 -15.95
N ASP A 404 -11.53 -10.47 -15.46
CA ASP A 404 -11.95 -9.30 -16.26
C ASP A 404 -10.85 -8.21 -16.33
N ILE A 405 -9.91 -8.22 -15.41
CA ILE A 405 -8.83 -7.23 -15.29
C ILE A 405 -7.51 -7.98 -15.18
N ALA A 406 -6.55 -7.67 -16.01
CA ALA A 406 -5.19 -8.19 -15.90
C ALA A 406 -4.39 -7.26 -14.96
N ASP A 407 -4.37 -7.59 -13.69
CA ASP A 407 -3.69 -6.81 -12.66
C ASP A 407 -2.42 -7.51 -12.16
N PHE A 408 -1.48 -6.72 -11.60
CA PHE A 408 -0.21 -7.27 -11.14
C PHE A 408 0.37 -6.48 -9.96
N HIS A 409 0.99 -7.20 -9.01
CA HIS A 409 1.70 -6.65 -7.86
C HIS A 409 3.19 -6.56 -8.14
N ILE A 410 3.78 -5.40 -7.88
CA ILE A 410 5.23 -5.18 -8.04
C ILE A 410 5.73 -4.16 -7.02
N TYR A 411 6.78 -4.52 -6.29
CA TYR A 411 7.39 -3.66 -5.28
C TYR A 411 8.86 -3.46 -5.57
N TYR A 412 9.28 -2.20 -5.61
CA TYR A 412 10.68 -1.80 -5.71
C TYR A 412 10.95 -0.59 -4.82
N ALA A 413 11.99 -0.66 -4.00
CA ALA A 413 12.46 0.50 -3.25
C ALA A 413 13.02 1.57 -4.20
N MET A 414 12.59 2.81 -4.03
CA MET A 414 13.10 3.94 -4.78
C MET A 414 14.07 4.77 -3.93
N PRO A 415 15.13 5.30 -4.55
CA PRO A 415 15.50 5.30 -5.98
C PRO A 415 16.30 4.08 -6.43
N ASP A 416 16.54 3.08 -5.58
CA ASP A 416 17.43 1.94 -5.87
C ASP A 416 17.08 1.24 -7.19
N HIS A 417 15.80 0.97 -7.41
CA HIS A 417 15.28 0.16 -8.50
C HIS A 417 14.51 0.96 -9.55
N TYR A 418 14.79 2.26 -9.70
CA TYR A 418 14.03 3.11 -10.62
C TYR A 418 14.15 2.67 -12.09
N HIS A 419 15.30 2.10 -12.50
CA HIS A 419 15.47 1.54 -13.83
C HIS A 419 14.61 0.29 -14.05
N GLN A 420 14.61 -0.63 -13.07
CA GLN A 420 13.82 -1.85 -13.09
C GLN A 420 12.33 -1.54 -13.18
N TRP A 421 11.86 -0.56 -12.38
CA TRP A 421 10.47 -0.10 -12.46
C TRP A 421 10.11 0.41 -13.86
N ARG A 422 10.95 1.26 -14.45
CA ARG A 422 10.74 1.80 -15.79
C ARG A 422 10.71 0.72 -16.86
N GLU A 423 11.62 -0.24 -16.78
CA GLU A 423 11.72 -1.35 -17.74
C GLU A 423 10.53 -2.29 -17.60
N TRP A 424 10.17 -2.63 -16.35
CA TRP A 424 9.00 -3.45 -16.06
C TRP A 424 7.72 -2.81 -16.57
N THR A 425 7.48 -1.53 -16.26
CA THR A 425 6.30 -0.79 -16.69
C THR A 425 6.18 -0.75 -18.21
N ALA A 426 7.31 -0.51 -18.91
CA ALA A 426 7.36 -0.51 -20.36
C ALA A 426 7.09 -1.90 -20.99
N ASN A 427 7.52 -2.98 -20.33
CA ASN A 427 7.23 -4.35 -20.74
C ASN A 427 5.76 -4.68 -20.49
N TYR A 428 5.26 -4.43 -19.28
CA TYR A 428 3.88 -4.69 -18.88
C TYR A 428 2.85 -4.00 -19.78
N ALA A 429 3.12 -2.75 -20.14
CA ALA A 429 2.26 -1.97 -21.03
C ALA A 429 2.08 -2.59 -22.43
N ARG A 430 2.94 -3.52 -22.84
CA ARG A 430 2.87 -4.24 -24.13
C ARG A 430 2.04 -5.52 -24.07
N ARG A 431 1.39 -5.79 -22.94
CA ARG A 431 0.61 -7.01 -22.71
C ARG A 431 1.42 -8.30 -22.97
N PRO A 432 2.52 -8.51 -22.21
CA PRO A 432 3.36 -9.67 -22.43
C PRO A 432 2.61 -10.96 -22.08
N SER A 433 2.96 -12.06 -22.74
CA SER A 433 2.32 -13.35 -22.56
C SER A 433 2.42 -13.91 -21.13
N TRP A 434 3.42 -13.50 -20.35
CA TRP A 434 3.59 -13.96 -18.98
C TRP A 434 2.45 -13.53 -18.04
N ILE A 435 1.63 -12.54 -18.38
CA ILE A 435 0.43 -12.15 -17.60
C ILE A 435 -0.54 -13.34 -17.49
N PHE A 436 -0.67 -14.13 -18.53
CA PHE A 436 -1.48 -15.34 -18.60
C PHE A 436 -0.60 -16.58 -18.84
N ALA A 437 0.56 -16.60 -18.26
CA ALA A 437 1.51 -17.65 -18.59
C ALA A 437 1.04 -19.01 -18.05
N HIS A 438 1.58 -19.95 -18.35
CA HIS A 438 1.43 -21.15 -18.91
C HIS A 438 2.60 -22.08 -18.86
N GLU A 439 3.75 -21.61 -18.49
CA GLU A 439 4.92 -22.44 -18.28
C GLU A 439 4.95 -23.08 -16.91
N TYR A 440 4.10 -22.69 -15.99
CA TYR A 440 4.03 -23.21 -14.63
C TYR A 440 3.16 -24.43 -14.50
N THR A 441 3.29 -25.35 -15.39
CA THR A 441 2.57 -26.63 -15.27
C THR A 441 3.21 -27.55 -14.24
N ASP A 442 4.36 -27.14 -13.69
CA ASP A 442 5.06 -27.86 -12.62
C ASP A 442 5.99 -26.94 -11.80
N HIS A 443 6.39 -27.40 -10.59
CA HIS A 443 7.27 -26.63 -9.72
C HIS A 443 8.67 -26.35 -10.29
N GLY A 444 9.14 -27.11 -11.27
CA GLY A 444 10.41 -26.89 -11.94
C GLY A 444 10.35 -25.68 -12.86
N ALA A 445 9.32 -25.64 -13.72
CA ALA A 445 9.03 -24.52 -14.61
C ALA A 445 8.82 -23.21 -13.82
N TRP A 446 8.06 -23.29 -12.72
CA TRP A 446 7.85 -22.13 -11.83
C TRP A 446 9.15 -21.56 -11.26
N ARG A 447 10.09 -22.40 -10.80
CA ARG A 447 11.38 -21.94 -10.29
C ARG A 447 12.24 -21.29 -11.36
N GLU A 448 12.16 -21.76 -12.59
CA GLU A 448 12.88 -21.21 -13.73
C GLU A 448 12.34 -19.83 -14.07
N PHE A 449 11.03 -19.69 -14.13
CA PHE A 449 10.35 -18.42 -14.37
C PHE A 449 10.63 -17.41 -13.25
N ALA A 450 10.55 -17.78 -12.00
CA ALA A 450 10.83 -16.89 -10.86
C ALA A 450 12.25 -16.29 -10.90
N ARG A 451 13.17 -16.87 -11.70
CA ARG A 451 14.52 -16.34 -11.93
C ARG A 451 14.58 -15.33 -13.08
N ASP A 452 13.67 -15.44 -14.04
CA ASP A 452 13.58 -14.54 -15.19
C ASP A 452 12.10 -14.22 -15.51
N PRO A 453 11.50 -13.32 -14.72
CA PRO A 453 10.09 -12.98 -14.83
C PRO A 453 9.71 -12.21 -16.11
N TRP A 454 10.73 -11.80 -16.89
CA TRP A 454 10.52 -11.10 -18.16
C TRP A 454 10.55 -12.04 -19.37
N HIS A 455 10.73 -13.32 -19.09
CA HIS A 455 10.79 -14.31 -20.15
C HIS A 455 9.43 -14.45 -20.83
N THR A 456 9.38 -14.14 -22.13
CA THR A 456 8.21 -14.42 -22.96
C THR A 456 8.29 -15.87 -23.40
N SER A 457 7.35 -16.70 -22.99
CA SER A 457 7.30 -18.08 -23.39
C SER A 457 6.68 -18.30 -24.74
N ASP A 458 7.25 -19.22 -25.50
CA ASP A 458 6.65 -19.77 -26.73
C ASP A 458 5.74 -20.97 -26.45
N LYS A 459 5.56 -21.36 -25.19
CA LYS A 459 4.70 -22.48 -24.82
C LYS A 459 3.22 -22.11 -24.89
N PRO A 460 2.35 -23.04 -25.25
CA PRO A 460 0.92 -22.78 -25.28
C PRO A 460 0.38 -22.48 -23.87
N ILE A 461 -0.58 -21.58 -23.81
CA ILE A 461 -1.35 -21.27 -22.61
C ILE A 461 -2.03 -22.55 -22.12
N ALA A 462 -2.04 -22.77 -20.78
CA ALA A 462 -2.73 -23.91 -20.19
C ALA A 462 -4.22 -23.89 -20.54
N PRO A 463 -4.85 -25.06 -20.81
CA PRO A 463 -6.23 -25.10 -21.28
C PRO A 463 -7.26 -24.56 -20.27
N GLU A 464 -6.91 -24.47 -18.98
CA GLU A 464 -7.76 -23.91 -17.93
C GLU A 464 -7.75 -22.37 -17.96
N VAL A 465 -6.74 -21.77 -18.57
CA VAL A 465 -6.59 -20.29 -18.62
C VAL A 465 -7.56 -19.73 -19.66
N LYS A 466 -8.31 -18.73 -19.24
CA LYS A 466 -9.26 -17.98 -20.06
C LYS A 466 -8.80 -16.53 -20.18
N GLN A 467 -8.57 -16.08 -21.39
CA GLN A 467 -8.21 -14.69 -21.68
C GLN A 467 -9.01 -14.19 -22.88
N ASN A 468 -9.36 -12.92 -22.87
CA ASN A 468 -9.98 -12.22 -24.01
C ASN A 468 -8.92 -11.56 -24.89
N GLY A 469 -7.76 -11.19 -24.30
CA GLY A 469 -6.63 -10.54 -24.96
C GLY A 469 -6.68 -9.01 -24.90
N ASP A 470 -7.76 -8.47 -24.37
CA ASP A 470 -7.99 -7.02 -24.20
C ASP A 470 -8.38 -6.64 -22.77
N GLU A 471 -8.09 -7.48 -21.76
CA GLU A 471 -8.31 -7.15 -20.35
C GLU A 471 -7.56 -5.86 -19.98
N PRO A 472 -8.18 -4.88 -19.28
CA PRO A 472 -7.49 -3.69 -18.80
C PRO A 472 -6.27 -4.06 -17.93
N LEU A 473 -5.13 -3.41 -18.16
CA LEU A 473 -3.94 -3.59 -17.31
C LEU A 473 -4.00 -2.67 -16.11
N LEU A 474 -3.79 -3.19 -14.91
CA LEU A 474 -3.65 -2.42 -13.68
C LEU A 474 -2.41 -2.84 -12.90
N VAL A 475 -1.78 -1.92 -12.19
CA VAL A 475 -0.78 -2.24 -11.16
C VAL A 475 -1.51 -2.22 -9.82
N SER A 476 -1.88 -3.40 -9.33
CA SER A 476 -2.84 -3.54 -8.24
C SER A 476 -2.22 -3.59 -6.84
N GLU A 477 -0.89 -3.60 -6.76
CA GLU A 477 -0.14 -3.29 -5.54
C GLU A 477 1.25 -2.76 -5.91
N PHE A 478 1.60 -1.62 -5.32
CA PHE A 478 2.93 -1.02 -5.34
C PHE A 478 3.02 0.02 -4.22
N GLY A 479 4.20 0.40 -3.81
CA GLY A 479 4.37 1.44 -2.80
C GLY A 479 5.74 1.43 -2.15
N ASN A 480 6.00 2.45 -1.33
CA ASN A 480 7.23 2.63 -0.58
C ASN A 480 6.93 3.05 0.86
N TRP A 481 7.85 2.74 1.77
CA TRP A 481 7.69 3.09 3.17
C TRP A 481 7.95 4.58 3.44
N GLY A 482 7.12 5.14 4.34
CA GLY A 482 7.31 6.46 4.93
C GLY A 482 6.96 6.40 6.40
N LEU A 483 7.96 6.44 7.28
CA LEU A 483 7.79 6.29 8.72
C LEU A 483 6.78 7.31 9.27
N PRO A 484 5.79 6.90 10.07
CA PRO A 484 4.87 7.82 10.72
C PRO A 484 5.58 8.68 11.77
N ASP A 485 5.00 9.81 12.13
CA ASP A 485 5.49 10.62 13.23
C ASP A 485 5.16 9.96 14.57
N MET A 486 6.19 9.48 15.26
CA MET A 486 6.07 8.78 16.54
C MET A 486 5.33 9.61 17.59
N ALA A 487 5.52 10.94 17.59
CA ALA A 487 4.84 11.81 18.55
C ALA A 487 3.32 11.77 18.36
N LYS A 488 2.84 11.74 17.12
CA LYS A 488 1.41 11.60 16.80
C LYS A 488 0.84 10.23 17.19
N LEU A 489 1.63 9.16 17.01
CA LEU A 489 1.19 7.82 17.43
C LEU A 489 1.04 7.72 18.95
N TYR A 490 1.96 8.30 19.72
CA TYR A 490 1.83 8.39 21.17
C TYR A 490 0.65 9.28 21.59
N GLU A 491 0.46 10.42 20.93
CA GLU A 491 -0.68 11.32 21.17
C GLU A 491 -2.01 10.59 20.93
N GLY A 492 -2.14 9.86 19.82
CA GLY A 492 -3.31 9.05 19.48
C GLY A 492 -3.62 7.98 20.53
N ASN A 493 -2.61 7.48 21.26
CA ASN A 493 -2.75 6.50 22.33
C ASN A 493 -2.52 7.09 23.74
N ASN A 494 -3.01 8.30 24.00
CA ASN A 494 -2.96 8.94 25.32
C ASN A 494 -1.55 9.04 25.93
N GLY A 495 -0.53 9.19 25.10
CA GLY A 495 0.87 9.37 25.51
C GLY A 495 1.63 8.08 25.85
N VAL A 496 1.04 6.91 25.60
CA VAL A 496 1.69 5.60 25.80
C VAL A 496 1.91 4.91 24.45
N ALA A 497 2.85 3.96 24.40
CA ALA A 497 3.08 3.18 23.20
C ALA A 497 1.84 2.35 22.83
N PRO A 498 1.35 2.38 21.59
CA PRO A 498 0.28 1.50 21.13
C PRO A 498 0.65 0.02 21.34
N TRP A 499 -0.35 -0.80 21.57
CA TRP A 499 -0.16 -2.24 21.81
C TRP A 499 0.54 -2.94 20.62
N TRP A 500 0.21 -2.52 19.41
CA TRP A 500 0.75 -3.08 18.19
C TRP A 500 2.23 -2.72 17.92
N PHE A 501 2.87 -1.90 18.77
CA PHE A 501 4.31 -1.67 18.68
C PHE A 501 5.15 -2.93 18.87
N ASP A 502 4.58 -3.96 19.50
CA ASP A 502 5.19 -5.27 19.63
C ASP A 502 4.82 -6.23 18.49
N SER A 503 3.91 -5.82 17.60
CA SER A 503 3.54 -6.57 16.39
C SER A 503 4.59 -6.38 15.31
N GLY A 504 4.88 -7.43 14.55
CA GLY A 504 5.78 -7.38 13.42
C GLY A 504 6.07 -8.77 12.88
N LEU A 505 6.53 -8.80 11.63
CA LEU A 505 7.02 -10.01 10.99
C LEU A 505 8.50 -9.84 10.68
N GLU A 506 9.30 -10.84 11.01
CA GLU A 506 10.65 -10.97 10.48
C GLU A 506 10.54 -11.75 9.17
N TRP A 507 10.45 -11.02 8.05
CA TRP A 507 10.16 -11.59 6.76
C TRP A 507 10.92 -10.86 5.65
N GLY A 508 11.35 -11.58 4.59
CA GLY A 508 12.02 -11.00 3.44
C GLY A 508 13.15 -10.03 3.82
N ASP A 509 12.91 -8.74 3.68
CA ASP A 509 13.83 -7.65 4.02
C ASP A 509 14.16 -7.56 5.52
N GLY A 510 13.57 -8.41 6.34
CA GLY A 510 13.75 -8.40 7.77
C GLY A 510 13.03 -7.25 8.46
N VAL A 511 11.90 -6.88 7.93
CA VAL A 511 10.96 -5.93 8.55
C VAL A 511 10.53 -6.48 9.91
N VAL A 512 10.57 -5.63 10.92
CA VAL A 512 10.26 -5.99 12.30
C VAL A 512 9.47 -4.85 12.96
N TYR A 513 9.14 -5.03 14.23
CA TYR A 513 8.24 -4.19 15.00
C TYR A 513 8.77 -2.77 15.31
N PRO A 514 7.88 -1.80 15.55
CA PRO A 514 8.20 -0.41 15.92
C PRO A 514 8.90 -0.23 17.26
N ARG A 515 8.62 -1.10 18.25
CA ARG A 515 9.15 -0.96 19.60
C ARG A 515 10.67 -0.79 19.62
N GLY A 516 11.13 0.24 20.34
CA GLY A 516 12.56 0.54 20.50
C GLY A 516 13.16 1.42 19.40
N ILE A 517 12.35 1.97 18.49
CA ILE A 517 12.86 2.86 17.43
C ILE A 517 13.63 4.07 17.99
N GLU A 518 13.16 4.67 19.10
CA GLU A 518 13.84 5.81 19.76
C GLU A 518 15.21 5.40 20.30
N GLY A 519 15.32 4.15 20.78
CA GLY A 519 16.59 3.57 21.20
C GLY A 519 17.53 3.42 20.01
N ARG A 520 17.07 2.79 18.93
CA ARG A 520 17.84 2.62 17.69
C ARG A 520 18.29 3.95 17.09
N PHE A 521 17.40 4.96 17.04
CA PHE A 521 17.73 6.31 16.58
C PHE A 521 18.93 6.90 17.36
N LYS A 522 18.97 6.70 18.67
CA LYS A 522 20.08 7.18 19.53
C LYS A 522 21.31 6.29 19.44
N ASP A 523 21.15 4.97 19.48
CA ASP A 523 22.26 4.01 19.49
C ASP A 523 23.08 4.06 18.20
N TYR A 524 22.45 4.37 17.06
CA TYR A 524 23.10 4.57 15.77
C TYR A 524 23.44 6.05 15.47
N HIS A 525 23.33 6.92 16.49
CA HIS A 525 23.69 8.34 16.41
C HIS A 525 23.05 9.08 15.23
N LEU A 526 21.82 8.73 14.88
CA LEU A 526 21.05 9.39 13.85
C LEU A 526 20.63 10.82 14.24
N ASP A 527 20.67 11.17 15.52
CA ASP A 527 20.57 12.53 16.05
C ASP A 527 21.64 13.49 15.53
N ARG A 528 22.72 12.97 14.93
CA ARG A 528 23.76 13.74 14.21
C ARG A 528 23.44 13.94 12.73
N VAL A 529 22.45 13.27 12.22
CA VAL A 529 22.00 13.31 10.82
C VAL A 529 20.69 14.08 10.73
N PHE A 530 19.76 13.73 11.60
CA PHE A 530 18.43 14.34 11.67
C PHE A 530 18.23 15.01 13.04
N PRO A 531 17.73 16.23 13.10
CA PRO A 531 17.57 16.96 14.35
C PRO A 531 16.61 16.30 15.35
N SER A 532 15.72 15.44 14.87
CA SER A 532 14.79 14.65 15.68
C SER A 532 14.29 13.41 14.91
N LEU A 533 13.66 12.48 15.62
CA LEU A 533 12.99 11.33 15.00
C LEU A 533 11.83 11.79 14.08
N SER A 534 11.09 12.83 14.46
CA SER A 534 10.06 13.44 13.58
C SER A 534 10.66 14.00 12.29
N ALA A 535 11.84 14.64 12.34
CA ALA A 535 12.52 15.13 11.14
C ALA A 535 12.94 13.96 10.21
N LEU A 536 13.38 12.83 10.76
CA LEU A 536 13.61 11.62 9.98
C LEU A 536 12.31 11.09 9.37
N SER A 537 11.23 11.05 10.15
CA SER A 537 9.91 10.64 9.64
C SER A 537 9.47 11.53 8.48
N ASP A 538 9.56 12.84 8.62
CA ASP A 538 9.25 13.80 7.55
C ASP A 538 10.09 13.58 6.29
N ALA A 539 11.39 13.33 6.45
CA ALA A 539 12.29 13.06 5.32
C ALA A 539 11.94 11.74 4.62
N SER A 540 11.63 10.68 5.38
CA SER A 540 11.19 9.40 4.82
C SER A 540 9.85 9.51 4.09
N GLN A 541 8.90 10.29 4.61
CA GLN A 541 7.61 10.53 3.97
C GLN A 541 7.75 11.34 2.67
N ARG A 542 8.68 12.32 2.60
CA ARG A 542 8.98 13.01 1.34
C ARG A 542 9.56 12.05 0.31
N LEU A 543 10.46 11.16 0.71
CA LEU A 543 11.00 10.13 -0.17
C LEU A 543 9.90 9.17 -0.65
N GLN A 544 8.96 8.77 0.22
CA GLN A 544 7.77 7.99 -0.14
C GLN A 544 6.95 8.70 -1.22
N PHE A 545 6.72 10.00 -1.09
CA PHE A 545 6.00 10.78 -2.10
C PHE A 545 6.75 10.81 -3.43
N ASP A 546 8.06 11.06 -3.42
CA ASP A 546 8.87 11.12 -4.64
C ASP A 546 8.90 9.75 -5.35
N ALA A 547 8.91 8.66 -4.58
CA ALA A 547 8.81 7.29 -5.08
C ALA A 547 7.47 7.07 -5.78
N MET A 548 6.35 7.31 -5.09
CA MET A 548 5.00 7.18 -5.67
C MET A 548 4.82 8.08 -6.91
N LYS A 549 5.34 9.31 -6.85
CA LYS A 549 5.31 10.23 -8.01
C LYS A 549 5.99 9.58 -9.21
N TYR A 550 7.20 9.08 -9.05
CA TYR A 550 7.93 8.42 -10.11
C TYR A 550 7.18 7.19 -10.64
N GLU A 551 6.73 6.32 -9.75
CA GLU A 551 6.03 5.08 -10.08
C GLU A 551 4.73 5.34 -10.85
N ILE A 552 3.90 6.26 -10.37
CA ILE A 552 2.63 6.65 -11.00
C ILE A 552 2.88 7.31 -12.37
N GLU A 553 3.85 8.21 -12.47
CA GLU A 553 4.19 8.86 -13.73
C GLU A 553 4.67 7.87 -14.78
N GLN A 554 5.47 6.84 -14.39
CA GLN A 554 5.89 5.79 -15.31
C GLN A 554 4.71 4.94 -15.81
N MET A 555 3.74 4.61 -14.94
CA MET A 555 2.52 3.90 -15.35
C MET A 555 1.64 4.75 -16.29
N ARG A 556 1.43 6.00 -15.93
CA ARG A 556 0.56 6.93 -16.69
C ARG A 556 1.11 7.37 -18.04
N ARG A 557 2.33 6.98 -18.39
CA ARG A 557 2.91 7.15 -19.73
C ARG A 557 2.23 6.29 -20.79
N TYR A 558 1.51 5.24 -20.38
CA TYR A 558 1.01 4.20 -21.27
C TYR A 558 -0.51 4.10 -21.20
N ASP A 559 -1.19 4.33 -22.33
CA ASP A 559 -2.65 4.22 -22.45
C ASP A 559 -3.19 2.82 -22.14
N SER A 560 -2.35 1.79 -22.25
CA SER A 560 -2.75 0.41 -21.96
C SER A 560 -2.87 0.14 -20.45
N ILE A 561 -2.23 0.93 -19.59
CA ILE A 561 -2.34 0.84 -18.14
C ILE A 561 -3.47 1.74 -17.68
N GLN A 562 -4.56 1.14 -17.20
CA GLN A 562 -5.83 1.81 -16.91
C GLN A 562 -6.01 2.18 -15.44
N GLY A 563 -5.00 2.02 -14.63
CA GLY A 563 -5.05 2.40 -13.23
C GLY A 563 -4.03 1.70 -12.36
N TYR A 564 -4.14 2.00 -11.08
CA TYR A 564 -3.24 1.47 -10.06
C TYR A 564 -3.91 1.46 -8.68
N VAL A 565 -3.33 0.66 -7.78
CA VAL A 565 -3.68 0.60 -6.35
C VAL A 565 -2.42 0.80 -5.53
N ILE A 566 -2.34 1.90 -4.80
CA ILE A 566 -1.23 2.21 -3.91
C ILE A 566 -1.34 1.35 -2.65
N THR A 567 -0.30 0.68 -2.24
CA THR A 567 -0.21 0.01 -0.95
C THR A 567 0.45 0.96 0.05
N GLU A 568 -0.30 1.58 1.03
CA GLU A 568 -1.73 1.39 1.24
C GLU A 568 -2.44 2.68 1.73
N LEU A 569 -3.74 2.64 2.03
CA LEU A 569 -4.46 3.83 2.50
C LEU A 569 -3.98 4.28 3.88
N THR A 570 -3.87 3.36 4.83
CA THR A 570 -3.41 3.64 6.19
C THR A 570 -2.26 2.73 6.56
N ASP A 571 -1.30 3.22 7.33
CA ASP A 571 -0.35 2.33 8.00
C ASP A 571 -1.11 1.30 8.84
N VAL A 572 -0.62 0.06 8.89
CA VAL A 572 -1.23 -1.01 9.67
C VAL A 572 -0.18 -1.70 10.53
N HIS A 573 -0.29 -1.54 11.83
CA HIS A 573 0.60 -2.11 12.82
C HIS A 573 2.09 -1.78 12.52
N TRP A 574 2.83 -2.73 12.01
CA TRP A 574 4.25 -2.59 11.67
C TRP A 574 4.48 -2.12 10.22
N GLU A 575 3.51 -2.22 9.33
CA GLU A 575 3.61 -1.67 7.97
C GLU A 575 3.42 -0.15 7.99
N CYS A 576 4.32 0.57 7.34
CA CYS A 576 4.27 2.04 7.27
C CYS A 576 4.38 2.59 5.84
N ASN A 577 3.74 1.90 4.91
CA ASN A 577 3.56 2.30 3.52
C ASN A 577 2.26 3.08 3.27
N GLY A 578 1.42 3.27 4.30
CA GLY A 578 0.17 4.01 4.20
C GLY A 578 0.32 5.46 3.76
N LEU A 579 -0.75 6.01 3.17
CA LEU A 579 -0.90 7.43 2.85
C LEU A 579 -1.30 8.25 4.08
N LEU A 580 -1.92 7.61 5.05
CA LEU A 580 -2.24 8.09 6.39
C LEU A 580 -1.54 7.19 7.41
N ASP A 581 -1.30 7.68 8.63
CA ASP A 581 -0.83 6.81 9.70
C ASP A 581 -1.97 5.93 10.27
N MET A 582 -1.66 5.03 11.19
CA MET A 582 -2.65 4.12 11.82
C MET A 582 -3.80 4.85 12.52
N TYR A 583 -3.59 6.09 12.99
CA TYR A 583 -4.63 6.96 13.57
C TYR A 583 -5.29 7.89 12.54
N ARG A 584 -5.06 7.67 11.25
CA ARG A 584 -5.57 8.45 10.10
C ARG A 584 -5.05 9.90 10.10
N ASN A 585 -3.90 10.17 10.72
CA ASN A 585 -3.25 11.46 10.56
C ASN A 585 -2.61 11.55 9.16
N PRO A 586 -2.79 12.68 8.47
CA PRO A 586 -2.16 12.90 7.19
C PRO A 586 -0.63 12.93 7.28
N LYS A 587 0.04 12.26 6.32
CA LYS A 587 1.49 12.39 6.10
C LYS A 587 1.83 13.76 5.48
N VAL A 588 3.10 14.17 5.51
CA VAL A 588 3.53 15.52 5.12
C VAL A 588 3.20 15.92 3.68
N TYR A 589 2.97 14.96 2.81
CA TYR A 589 2.65 15.17 1.39
C TYR A 589 1.15 15.12 1.06
N HIS A 590 0.27 14.92 2.03
CA HIS A 590 -1.17 14.71 1.81
C HIS A 590 -1.80 15.69 0.81
N ALA A 591 -1.55 16.99 1.01
CA ALA A 591 -2.09 18.03 0.13
C ALA A 591 -1.51 17.99 -1.31
N ARG A 592 -0.34 17.39 -1.50
CA ARG A 592 0.35 17.29 -2.78
C ARG A 592 -0.04 16.05 -3.58
N LEU A 593 -0.57 15.00 -2.94
CA LEU A 593 -0.82 13.73 -3.62
C LEU A 593 -1.76 13.90 -4.82
N LYS A 594 -2.72 14.81 -4.75
CA LYS A 594 -3.62 15.13 -5.85
C LYS A 594 -2.91 15.69 -7.10
N GLU A 595 -1.67 16.17 -6.99
CA GLU A 595 -0.89 16.63 -8.17
C GLU A 595 -0.55 15.50 -9.13
N ILE A 596 -0.38 14.27 -8.60
CA ILE A 596 -0.07 13.07 -9.37
C ILE A 596 -1.26 12.11 -9.47
N ASN A 597 -2.24 12.26 -8.58
CA ASN A 597 -3.39 11.39 -8.42
C ASN A 597 -4.69 12.09 -8.81
N ALA A 598 -4.71 12.68 -10.02
CA ALA A 598 -5.84 13.38 -10.62
C ALA A 598 -6.21 12.77 -11.97
N ASP A 599 -7.33 13.19 -12.57
CA ASP A 599 -7.68 12.79 -13.94
C ASP A 599 -6.63 13.29 -14.93
N ASP A 600 -6.17 14.50 -14.73
CA ASP A 600 -5.25 15.21 -15.62
C ASP A 600 -3.90 15.41 -14.96
N VAL A 601 -2.85 14.81 -15.50
CA VAL A 601 -1.50 14.82 -14.92
C VAL A 601 -0.45 15.17 -15.99
N LEU A 602 0.41 16.15 -15.69
CA LEU A 602 1.61 16.44 -16.46
C LEU A 602 2.76 15.54 -15.99
N ILE A 603 3.45 14.91 -16.91
CA ILE A 603 4.52 13.95 -16.67
C ILE A 603 5.81 14.45 -17.25
N PRO A 604 6.71 15.06 -16.46
CA PRO A 604 8.05 15.42 -16.92
C PRO A 604 8.95 14.19 -16.93
N LEU A 605 9.41 13.78 -18.11
CA LEU A 605 10.31 12.66 -18.26
C LEU A 605 11.77 13.14 -18.14
N TRP A 606 12.44 12.68 -17.11
CA TRP A 606 13.83 12.98 -16.84
C TRP A 606 14.70 11.71 -16.89
N GLU A 607 15.95 11.88 -17.30
CA GLU A 607 16.95 10.80 -17.26
C GLU A 607 17.73 10.81 -15.94
N ARG A 608 17.97 12.01 -15.39
CA ARG A 608 18.64 12.23 -14.11
C ARG A 608 18.19 13.57 -13.51
N LEU A 609 18.36 13.72 -12.22
CA LEU A 609 17.97 14.92 -11.47
C LEU A 609 19.17 15.71 -10.91
N ALA A 610 20.40 15.36 -11.30
CA ALA A 610 21.64 16.06 -10.96
C ALA A 610 22.24 16.68 -12.20
N PHE A 611 22.50 18.00 -12.18
CA PHE A 611 23.03 18.78 -13.31
C PHE A 611 24.26 19.58 -12.89
N SER A 612 25.22 19.76 -13.81
CA SER A 612 26.31 20.72 -13.62
C SER A 612 25.84 22.15 -13.81
N ALA A 613 26.37 23.11 -13.07
CA ALA A 613 26.15 24.51 -13.29
C ALA A 613 26.45 24.90 -14.76
N GLY A 614 25.52 25.61 -15.41
CA GLY A 614 25.61 25.98 -16.81
C GLY A 614 25.25 24.90 -17.83
N GLU A 615 24.88 23.70 -17.37
CA GLU A 615 24.43 22.61 -18.23
C GLU A 615 23.01 22.88 -18.78
N THR A 616 22.69 22.33 -19.95
CA THR A 616 21.34 22.40 -20.51
C THR A 616 20.51 21.19 -20.08
N CYS A 617 19.51 21.46 -19.26
CA CYS A 617 18.49 20.49 -18.90
C CYS A 617 17.46 20.36 -20.03
N LYS A 618 17.05 19.13 -20.35
CA LYS A 618 15.95 18.83 -21.28
C LYS A 618 15.03 17.82 -20.67
N MET A 619 13.74 18.12 -20.69
CA MET A 619 12.69 17.21 -20.19
C MET A 619 11.56 17.15 -21.22
N GLN A 620 11.27 15.96 -21.74
CA GLN A 620 10.05 15.72 -22.48
C GLN A 620 8.88 15.75 -21.51
N VAL A 621 7.77 16.35 -21.90
CA VAL A 621 6.56 16.42 -21.07
C VAL A 621 5.42 15.72 -21.77
N LEU A 622 4.80 14.77 -21.08
CA LEU A 622 3.57 14.11 -21.49
C LEU A 622 2.39 14.66 -20.67
N PHE A 623 1.21 14.49 -21.22
CA PHE A 623 -0.05 14.82 -20.57
C PHE A 623 -0.96 13.59 -20.60
N SER A 624 -1.19 13.01 -19.42
CA SER A 624 -2.17 11.94 -19.21
C SER A 624 -3.50 12.58 -18.88
N HIS A 625 -4.48 12.46 -19.77
CA HIS A 625 -5.72 13.21 -19.80
C HIS A 625 -6.93 12.30 -19.75
N TYR A 626 -7.60 12.23 -18.62
CA TYR A 626 -8.77 11.39 -18.38
C TYR A 626 -10.04 12.18 -18.03
N SER A 627 -9.99 13.52 -18.04
CA SER A 627 -11.19 14.37 -18.02
C SER A 627 -12.01 14.23 -19.32
N VAL A 628 -13.30 14.52 -19.22
CA VAL A 628 -14.28 14.21 -20.27
C VAL A 628 -14.14 15.08 -21.52
N LEU A 629 -13.62 16.30 -21.38
CA LEU A 629 -13.54 17.27 -22.46
C LEU A 629 -12.15 17.34 -23.05
N ASP A 630 -12.03 17.24 -24.38
CA ASP A 630 -10.78 17.48 -25.09
C ASP A 630 -10.19 18.85 -24.72
N VAL A 631 -8.88 18.90 -24.54
CA VAL A 631 -8.13 20.13 -24.33
C VAL A 631 -7.69 20.69 -25.66
N LYS A 632 -8.06 21.95 -25.94
CA LYS A 632 -7.69 22.67 -27.18
C LYS A 632 -7.13 24.04 -26.87
N ASP A 633 -6.18 24.49 -27.68
CA ASP A 633 -5.57 25.81 -27.60
C ASP A 633 -4.98 26.14 -26.20
N ALA A 634 -4.46 25.14 -25.50
CA ALA A 634 -3.83 25.31 -24.21
C ALA A 634 -2.35 25.79 -24.33
N VAL A 635 -1.85 26.31 -23.24
CA VAL A 635 -0.45 26.73 -23.13
C VAL A 635 0.17 26.02 -21.92
N MET A 636 1.25 25.31 -22.15
CA MET A 636 2.08 24.79 -21.05
C MET A 636 3.09 25.86 -20.69
N LYS A 637 2.99 26.41 -19.48
CA LYS A 637 3.94 27.35 -18.88
C LYS A 637 4.86 26.59 -17.95
N TRP A 638 6.13 26.98 -17.92
CA TRP A 638 7.09 26.40 -17.02
C TRP A 638 7.99 27.45 -16.39
N GLU A 639 8.43 27.19 -15.18
CA GLU A 639 9.30 28.05 -14.40
C GLU A 639 10.27 27.23 -13.56
N VAL A 640 11.53 27.67 -13.52
CA VAL A 640 12.57 27.11 -12.64
C VAL A 640 12.73 28.05 -11.46
N ILE A 641 12.54 27.51 -10.26
CA ILE A 641 12.59 28.23 -8.99
C ILE A 641 13.61 27.58 -8.07
N GLY A 642 14.38 28.37 -7.36
CA GLY A 642 15.32 27.88 -6.33
C GLY A 642 15.88 29.05 -5.53
N ASP A 643 16.36 28.75 -4.33
CA ASP A 643 17.00 29.74 -3.48
C ASP A 643 18.25 30.31 -4.17
N GLN A 644 18.34 31.61 -4.26
CA GLN A 644 19.45 32.34 -4.88
C GLN A 644 19.58 32.11 -6.41
N LEU A 645 18.62 31.50 -7.07
CA LEU A 645 18.58 31.33 -8.52
C LEU A 645 17.81 32.50 -9.17
N SER A 646 18.29 32.95 -10.33
CA SER A 646 17.46 33.78 -11.21
C SER A 646 16.33 32.91 -11.78
N VAL A 647 15.11 33.43 -11.77
CA VAL A 647 13.96 32.75 -12.34
C VAL A 647 14.17 32.57 -13.86
N ILE A 648 14.06 31.34 -14.31
CA ILE A 648 14.07 30.98 -15.74
C ILE A 648 12.67 30.47 -16.06
N SER A 649 12.05 31.02 -17.09
CA SER A 649 10.69 30.60 -17.47
C SER A 649 10.51 30.53 -18.98
N GLY A 650 9.47 29.82 -19.40
CA GLY A 650 9.09 29.72 -20.78
C GLY A 650 7.69 29.16 -20.97
N GLN A 651 7.30 29.00 -22.21
CA GLN A 651 5.99 28.41 -22.54
C GLN A 651 6.06 27.66 -23.86
N LEU A 652 5.15 26.69 -24.00
CA LEU A 652 4.90 25.92 -25.23
C LEU A 652 3.40 25.99 -25.55
N SER A 653 3.09 26.26 -26.83
CA SER A 653 1.71 26.13 -27.30
C SER A 653 1.38 24.66 -27.44
N VAL A 654 0.27 24.24 -26.86
CA VAL A 654 -0.21 22.87 -26.88
C VAL A 654 -1.35 22.77 -27.90
N GLY A 655 -1.28 21.79 -28.79
CA GLY A 655 -2.35 21.50 -29.73
C GLY A 655 -3.56 20.87 -29.07
N GLU A 656 -4.31 20.10 -29.86
CA GLU A 656 -5.43 19.32 -29.34
C GLU A 656 -4.93 18.10 -28.58
N CYS A 657 -5.41 17.89 -27.35
CA CYS A 657 -5.21 16.68 -26.56
C CYS A 657 -6.58 16.00 -26.40
N ALA A 658 -6.71 14.83 -26.98
CA ALA A 658 -7.93 14.04 -26.83
C ALA A 658 -8.09 13.50 -25.41
N SER A 659 -9.33 13.45 -24.93
CA SER A 659 -9.68 12.81 -23.68
C SER A 659 -9.34 11.32 -23.68
N PHE A 660 -9.12 10.78 -22.47
CA PHE A 660 -8.88 9.35 -22.21
C PHE A 660 -7.64 8.76 -22.89
N GLY A 661 -6.54 9.50 -22.87
CA GLY A 661 -5.28 9.09 -23.47
C GLY A 661 -4.09 9.90 -23.01
N VAL A 662 -2.93 9.62 -23.60
CA VAL A 662 -1.66 10.28 -23.31
C VAL A 662 -1.17 11.04 -24.54
N THR A 663 -0.84 12.31 -24.37
CA THR A 663 -0.35 13.19 -25.45
C THR A 663 1.04 13.73 -25.11
N GLU A 664 1.95 13.73 -26.08
CA GLU A 664 3.24 14.41 -25.96
C GLU A 664 3.05 15.91 -26.19
N LEU A 665 3.39 16.73 -25.17
CA LEU A 665 3.28 18.18 -25.25
C LEU A 665 4.52 18.85 -25.84
N GLY A 666 5.68 18.20 -25.78
CA GLY A 666 6.96 18.70 -26.30
C GLY A 666 8.08 18.68 -25.25
N VAL A 667 9.15 19.38 -25.51
CA VAL A 667 10.37 19.38 -24.69
C VAL A 667 10.57 20.74 -24.02
N VAL A 668 10.62 20.74 -22.69
CA VAL A 668 11.11 21.87 -21.89
C VAL A 668 12.64 21.85 -21.91
N SER A 669 13.26 22.96 -22.28
CA SER A 669 14.72 23.08 -22.37
C SER A 669 15.17 24.40 -21.78
N PHE A 670 16.10 24.34 -20.82
CA PHE A 670 16.69 25.53 -20.18
C PHE A 670 18.13 25.24 -19.77
N THR A 671 18.92 26.29 -19.64
CA THR A 671 20.28 26.19 -19.07
C THR A 671 20.20 26.48 -17.59
N VAL A 672 20.67 25.56 -16.75
CA VAL A 672 20.69 25.75 -15.29
C VAL A 672 21.65 26.88 -14.90
N SER A 673 21.30 27.58 -13.84
CA SER A 673 22.07 28.72 -13.35
C SER A 673 23.46 28.31 -12.87
N GLN A 674 24.39 29.25 -12.89
CA GLN A 674 25.69 29.13 -12.20
C GLN A 674 25.44 29.15 -10.70
N VAL A 675 26.04 28.21 -9.96
CA VAL A 675 25.93 28.11 -8.50
C VAL A 675 27.34 27.94 -7.89
N GLU A 676 27.55 28.46 -6.70
CA GLU A 676 28.82 28.30 -5.97
C GLU A 676 28.77 27.07 -5.03
N THR A 677 27.61 26.69 -4.61
CA THR A 677 27.36 25.50 -3.74
C THR A 677 26.25 24.64 -4.34
N PRO A 678 26.18 23.34 -4.01
CA PRO A 678 25.08 22.50 -4.43
C PRO A 678 23.75 23.11 -4.04
N THR A 679 22.87 23.25 -5.00
CA THR A 679 21.61 23.98 -4.86
C THR A 679 20.46 23.10 -5.32
N LYS A 680 19.41 23.05 -4.49
CA LYS A 680 18.13 22.45 -4.83
C LYS A 680 17.31 23.43 -5.66
N ALA A 681 16.79 22.97 -6.77
CA ALA A 681 15.91 23.73 -7.66
C ALA A 681 14.63 22.92 -7.93
N ARG A 682 13.60 23.62 -8.39
CA ARG A 682 12.31 23.06 -8.72
C ARG A 682 11.86 23.56 -10.09
N LEU A 683 11.53 22.65 -10.98
CA LEU A 683 10.80 22.92 -12.21
C LEU A 683 9.31 22.82 -11.92
N GLU A 684 8.57 23.91 -12.11
CA GLU A 684 7.13 23.95 -12.03
C GLU A 684 6.55 23.99 -13.44
N LEU A 685 5.60 23.08 -13.71
CA LEU A 685 4.89 22.99 -14.98
C LEU A 685 3.40 23.24 -14.73
N ARG A 686 2.78 24.07 -15.58
CA ARG A 686 1.35 24.41 -15.54
C ARG A 686 0.77 24.36 -16.94
N LEU A 687 -0.25 23.54 -17.15
CA LEU A 687 -1.07 23.54 -18.35
C LEU A 687 -2.28 24.41 -18.10
N VAL A 688 -2.44 25.46 -18.91
CA VAL A 688 -3.55 26.43 -18.75
C VAL A 688 -4.30 26.64 -20.07
N ASN A 689 -5.61 26.83 -19.96
CA ASN A 689 -6.43 27.30 -21.06
C ASN A 689 -7.04 28.66 -20.68
N GLY A 690 -6.51 29.72 -21.26
CA GLY A 690 -6.79 31.07 -20.79
C GLY A 690 -6.34 31.29 -19.34
N GLU A 691 -7.28 31.57 -18.45
CA GLU A 691 -7.04 31.70 -17.00
C GLU A 691 -7.24 30.40 -16.22
N SER A 692 -7.85 29.37 -16.84
CA SER A 692 -8.16 28.12 -16.18
C SER A 692 -6.94 27.20 -16.11
N LEU A 693 -6.57 26.78 -14.90
CA LEU A 693 -5.55 25.74 -14.67
C LEU A 693 -6.17 24.37 -14.94
N ILE A 694 -5.56 23.61 -15.87
CA ILE A 694 -5.95 22.24 -16.20
C ILE A 694 -5.17 21.25 -15.34
N ALA A 695 -3.83 21.36 -15.36
CA ALA A 695 -2.94 20.49 -14.60
C ALA A 695 -1.67 21.23 -14.18
N LYS A 696 -1.08 20.83 -13.07
CA LYS A 696 0.22 21.29 -12.63
C LYS A 696 1.04 20.14 -12.06
N THR A 697 2.34 20.23 -12.16
CA THR A 697 3.28 19.34 -11.48
C THR A 697 4.57 20.09 -11.14
N GLU A 698 5.29 19.57 -10.17
CA GLU A 698 6.59 20.08 -9.75
C GLU A 698 7.61 18.95 -9.78
N GLN A 699 8.82 19.24 -10.27
CA GLN A 699 9.95 18.33 -10.24
C GLN A 699 11.15 18.96 -9.58
N GLU A 700 11.57 18.42 -8.44
CA GLU A 700 12.82 18.80 -7.81
C GLU A 700 14.02 18.25 -8.59
N PHE A 701 15.08 19.04 -8.68
CA PHE A 701 16.36 18.64 -9.25
C PHE A 701 17.51 19.42 -8.56
N TYR A 702 18.74 19.01 -8.82
CA TYR A 702 19.90 19.48 -8.06
C TYR A 702 20.98 19.99 -9.02
N ILE A 703 21.55 21.16 -8.69
CA ILE A 703 22.59 21.81 -9.47
C ILE A 703 23.89 21.76 -8.66
N PHE A 704 24.92 21.24 -9.27
CA PHE A 704 26.24 21.11 -8.66
C PHE A 704 27.23 22.05 -9.33
N PRO A 705 28.02 22.85 -8.57
CA PRO A 705 29.11 23.62 -9.11
C PRO A 705 30.17 22.71 -9.70
N SER A 706 31.03 23.23 -10.57
CA SER A 706 32.25 22.53 -10.93
C SER A 706 33.01 22.24 -9.64
N PRO A 707 33.49 21.02 -9.41
CA PRO A 707 34.16 20.70 -8.17
C PRO A 707 35.26 21.74 -7.89
N PRO A 708 35.29 22.39 -6.72
CA PRO A 708 36.36 23.31 -6.37
C PRO A 708 37.68 22.54 -6.38
N PRO A 709 38.79 23.16 -6.76
CA PRO A 709 40.08 22.52 -6.64
C PRO A 709 40.28 22.06 -5.20
N PRO A 710 40.98 20.96 -4.96
CA PRO A 710 41.16 20.44 -3.62
C PRO A 710 41.75 21.54 -2.74
N PRO A 711 41.32 21.66 -1.46
CA PRO A 711 41.90 22.66 -0.58
C PRO A 711 43.42 22.46 -0.55
N VAL A 712 44.12 23.51 -0.94
CA VAL A 712 45.59 23.55 -0.90
C VAL A 712 45.94 23.67 0.59
N GLY A 713 46.13 22.50 1.28
CA GLY A 713 46.80 22.44 2.56
C GLY A 713 48.27 22.84 2.37
N GLU A 714 48.96 23.20 3.43
CA GLU A 714 50.42 23.43 3.41
C GLU A 714 51.12 22.15 2.99
N GLY A 715 51.33 21.93 1.69
CA GLY A 715 51.84 20.73 1.06
C GLY A 715 50.88 20.17 0.01
N ARG A 716 51.37 20.06 -1.23
CA ARG A 716 50.62 19.49 -2.35
C ARG A 716 50.25 18.03 -2.04
N THR A 717 48.96 17.71 -1.84
CA THR A 717 48.54 16.31 -1.67
C THR A 717 48.86 15.54 -2.95
N LEU A 718 49.80 14.61 -2.88
CA LEU A 718 50.10 13.69 -3.97
C LEU A 718 49.22 12.45 -3.86
N VAL A 719 48.51 12.16 -4.92
CA VAL A 719 47.55 11.06 -4.97
C VAL A 719 48.11 9.94 -5.88
N TYR A 720 48.15 8.73 -5.36
CA TYR A 720 48.37 7.54 -6.17
C TYR A 720 47.01 7.01 -6.67
N SER A 721 46.86 6.91 -7.99
CA SER A 721 45.67 6.32 -8.58
C SER A 721 45.93 5.90 -10.01
N PRO A 722 46.28 4.64 -10.27
CA PRO A 722 46.48 4.17 -11.64
C PRO A 722 45.21 4.13 -12.46
N GLN A 723 44.08 3.93 -11.81
CA GLN A 723 42.76 3.75 -12.48
C GLN A 723 42.04 5.08 -12.73
N PHE A 724 42.19 6.08 -11.83
CA PHE A 724 41.43 7.32 -11.87
C PHE A 724 42.30 8.57 -12.14
N ARG A 725 43.51 8.38 -12.71
CA ARG A 725 44.49 9.44 -12.95
C ARG A 725 43.86 10.66 -13.64
N HIS A 726 43.33 10.45 -14.84
CA HIS A 726 42.84 11.52 -15.69
C HIS A 726 41.77 12.36 -14.98
N MET A 727 40.87 11.72 -14.33
CA MET A 727 39.78 12.34 -13.57
C MET A 727 40.30 13.12 -12.35
N LEU A 728 41.23 12.56 -11.57
CA LEU A 728 41.77 13.26 -10.40
C LEU A 728 42.62 14.47 -10.83
N GLU A 729 43.29 14.39 -11.97
CA GLU A 729 43.97 15.54 -12.58
C GLU A 729 43.01 16.64 -13.02
N GLN A 730 41.86 16.28 -13.59
CA GLN A 730 40.77 17.24 -13.89
C GLN A 730 40.21 17.91 -12.64
N LEU A 731 40.15 17.17 -11.52
CA LEU A 731 39.73 17.70 -10.21
C LEU A 731 40.87 18.52 -9.53
N GLY A 732 42.01 18.69 -10.18
CA GLY A 732 43.15 19.52 -9.73
C GLY A 732 44.11 18.83 -8.78
N PHE A 733 44.07 17.47 -8.64
CA PHE A 733 45.01 16.74 -7.80
C PHE A 733 46.33 16.46 -8.54
N GLY A 734 47.43 16.46 -7.80
CA GLY A 734 48.73 15.96 -8.31
C GLY A 734 48.80 14.45 -8.24
N VAL A 735 48.74 13.76 -9.39
CA VAL A 735 48.76 12.29 -9.43
C VAL A 735 50.16 11.74 -9.68
N VAL A 736 50.56 10.76 -8.87
CA VAL A 736 51.85 10.06 -8.96
C VAL A 736 51.70 8.60 -9.37
N ASP A 737 52.77 8.02 -9.96
CA ASP A 737 52.77 6.62 -10.41
C ASP A 737 53.28 5.65 -9.33
N ASP A 738 53.97 6.16 -8.32
CA ASP A 738 54.55 5.35 -7.25
C ASP A 738 53.83 5.63 -5.93
N LEU A 739 53.21 4.57 -5.37
CA LEU A 739 52.51 4.61 -4.08
C LEU A 739 53.41 5.14 -2.95
N SER A 740 54.71 4.93 -3.01
CA SER A 740 55.66 5.40 -2.00
C SER A 740 55.84 6.93 -1.96
N GLN A 741 55.47 7.63 -3.04
CA GLN A 741 55.53 9.08 -3.15
C GLN A 741 54.19 9.75 -2.77
N ALA A 742 53.13 8.96 -2.60
CA ALA A 742 51.79 9.44 -2.33
C ALA A 742 51.52 9.73 -0.85
N ASN A 743 50.64 10.67 -0.60
CA ASN A 743 50.06 10.91 0.72
C ASN A 743 48.70 10.19 0.86
N LEU A 744 48.03 9.95 -0.28
CA LEU A 744 46.71 9.36 -0.41
C LEU A 744 46.68 8.43 -1.62
N ALA A 745 46.05 7.28 -1.48
CA ALA A 745 45.73 6.41 -2.62
C ALA A 745 44.20 6.40 -2.85
N VAL A 746 43.79 6.47 -4.13
CA VAL A 746 42.40 6.29 -4.55
C VAL A 746 42.35 5.10 -5.47
N VAL A 747 41.66 4.04 -5.03
CA VAL A 747 41.72 2.72 -5.69
C VAL A 747 40.33 2.06 -5.71
N SER A 748 40.07 1.19 -6.69
CA SER A 748 38.87 0.34 -6.73
C SER A 748 39.09 -1.03 -6.12
N THR A 749 40.38 -1.37 -5.80
CA THR A 749 40.76 -2.63 -5.19
C THR A 749 41.88 -2.40 -4.18
N LEU A 750 41.75 -2.97 -3.02
CA LEU A 750 42.70 -2.84 -1.92
C LEU A 750 43.47 -4.16 -1.74
N ASP A 751 44.74 -4.16 -2.06
CA ASP A 751 45.64 -5.32 -1.94
C ASP A 751 46.63 -5.19 -0.78
N ASP A 752 47.61 -6.12 -0.66
CA ASP A 752 48.60 -6.13 0.40
C ASP A 752 49.55 -4.90 0.34
N SER A 753 49.85 -4.35 -0.84
CA SER A 753 50.67 -3.14 -0.97
C SER A 753 49.98 -1.91 -0.38
N HIS A 754 48.69 -1.76 -0.62
CA HIS A 754 47.87 -0.71 -0.02
C HIS A 754 47.67 -0.92 1.48
N ARG A 755 47.59 -2.16 1.94
CA ARG A 755 47.55 -2.48 3.38
C ARG A 755 48.88 -2.10 4.07
N GLU A 756 50.01 -2.38 3.47
CA GLU A 756 51.31 -1.95 4.00
C GLU A 756 51.43 -0.41 4.03
N PHE A 757 50.94 0.27 3.00
CA PHE A 757 50.88 1.72 2.96
C PHE A 757 50.06 2.28 4.13
N LEU A 758 48.87 1.72 4.40
CA LEU A 758 48.05 2.05 5.57
C LEU A 758 48.78 1.82 6.88
N LEU A 759 49.46 0.66 7.06
CA LEU A 759 50.15 0.34 8.29
C LEU A 759 51.26 1.36 8.61
N ARG A 760 51.87 1.97 7.59
CA ARG A 760 52.91 3.02 7.71
C ARG A 760 52.32 4.41 7.95
N GLY A 761 51.01 4.61 7.88
CA GLY A 761 50.34 5.87 8.12
C GLY A 761 49.79 6.55 6.88
N GLY A 762 49.72 5.84 5.75
CA GLY A 762 49.10 6.30 4.52
C GLY A 762 47.59 6.37 4.64
N ARG A 763 46.95 7.03 3.69
CA ARG A 763 45.50 7.17 3.60
C ARG A 763 45.02 6.50 2.31
N VAL A 764 43.93 5.76 2.38
CA VAL A 764 43.35 5.09 1.21
C VAL A 764 41.86 5.37 1.14
N LEU A 765 41.42 5.88 0.00
CA LEU A 765 40.00 5.90 -0.40
C LEU A 765 39.75 4.70 -1.31
N LEU A 766 38.95 3.75 -0.83
CA LEU A 766 38.54 2.57 -1.59
C LEU A 766 37.15 2.81 -2.17
N LEU A 767 37.02 2.84 -3.50
CA LEU A 767 35.76 2.82 -4.22
C LEU A 767 35.34 1.37 -4.45
N ALA A 768 34.63 0.79 -3.50
CA ALA A 768 34.35 -0.64 -3.40
C ALA A 768 33.03 -0.99 -4.13
N GLU A 769 33.06 -1.00 -5.46
CA GLU A 769 31.92 -1.25 -6.34
C GLU A 769 31.82 -2.73 -6.78
N LYS A 770 32.61 -3.63 -6.16
CA LYS A 770 32.66 -5.07 -6.49
C LYS A 770 32.91 -5.90 -5.24
N ASP A 771 32.48 -7.16 -5.24
CA ASP A 771 32.70 -8.11 -4.14
C ASP A 771 34.16 -8.30 -3.80
N ASP A 772 35.04 -8.32 -4.81
CA ASP A 772 36.47 -8.51 -4.68
C ASP A 772 37.28 -7.21 -4.47
N ALA A 773 36.62 -6.11 -4.13
CA ALA A 773 37.29 -4.82 -3.87
C ALA A 773 38.27 -4.89 -2.70
N LEU A 774 38.04 -5.79 -1.74
CA LEU A 774 38.94 -6.00 -0.59
C LEU A 774 39.72 -7.32 -0.75
N GLN A 775 40.87 -7.27 -1.43
CA GLN A 775 41.70 -8.45 -1.72
C GLN A 775 42.71 -8.79 -0.60
N THR A 776 42.83 -7.95 0.42
CA THR A 776 43.65 -8.19 1.58
C THR A 776 42.82 -8.28 2.84
N HIS A 777 43.29 -9.03 3.84
CA HIS A 777 42.58 -9.26 5.07
C HIS A 777 42.68 -8.07 6.03
N ILE A 778 41.55 -7.38 6.29
CA ILE A 778 41.47 -6.30 7.28
C ILE A 778 40.28 -6.63 8.23
N PRO A 779 40.50 -7.43 9.28
CA PRO A 779 39.42 -7.81 10.19
C PRO A 779 38.82 -6.60 10.92
N PRO A 780 37.52 -6.55 11.16
CA PRO A 780 36.48 -7.50 10.72
C PRO A 780 35.81 -7.12 9.41
N LEU A 781 36.44 -6.28 8.56
CA LEU A 781 35.84 -5.72 7.35
C LEU A 781 35.63 -6.74 6.24
N HIS A 782 34.49 -6.74 5.59
CA HIS A 782 34.29 -7.34 4.28
C HIS A 782 33.21 -6.56 3.50
N ILE A 783 33.30 -6.64 2.18
CA ILE A 783 32.31 -6.07 1.24
C ILE A 783 31.43 -7.21 0.77
N ALA A 784 30.12 -6.99 0.73
CA ALA A 784 29.15 -7.97 0.27
C ALA A 784 28.09 -7.32 -0.61
N THR A 785 27.58 -8.07 -1.59
CA THR A 785 26.45 -7.64 -2.39
C THR A 785 25.20 -7.48 -1.53
N ARG A 786 24.34 -6.54 -1.90
CA ARG A 786 22.99 -6.37 -1.32
C ARG A 786 22.03 -7.43 -1.84
N ASN A 787 22.28 -8.00 -3.01
CA ASN A 787 21.40 -9.00 -3.62
C ASN A 787 21.19 -10.21 -2.69
N GLY A 788 19.93 -10.58 -2.45
CA GLY A 788 19.55 -11.65 -1.54
C GLY A 788 19.70 -11.31 -0.05
N THR A 789 19.84 -10.03 0.31
CA THR A 789 19.96 -9.56 1.70
C THR A 789 18.78 -8.66 2.07
N PRO A 790 18.55 -8.39 3.37
CA PRO A 790 17.49 -7.48 3.81
C PRO A 790 17.58 -6.06 3.25
N TRP A 791 18.77 -5.63 2.80
CA TRP A 791 18.99 -4.29 2.24
C TRP A 791 18.77 -4.20 0.73
N GLN A 792 18.39 -5.29 0.08
CA GLN A 792 18.08 -5.30 -1.36
C GLN A 792 16.96 -4.35 -1.72
N GLY A 793 15.97 -4.21 -0.81
CA GLY A 793 14.89 -3.23 -0.97
C GLY A 793 13.77 -3.67 -1.90
N ASP A 794 13.61 -4.97 -2.14
CA ASP A 794 12.54 -5.51 -2.99
C ASP A 794 11.14 -5.20 -2.41
N TRP A 795 11.06 -5.09 -1.07
CA TRP A 795 9.83 -4.76 -0.34
C TRP A 795 9.65 -3.26 -0.06
N ALA A 796 10.46 -2.42 -0.67
CA ALA A 796 10.38 -0.98 -0.49
C ALA A 796 10.54 -0.46 0.96
N SER A 797 11.09 -1.29 1.87
CA SER A 797 11.26 -0.99 3.29
C SER A 797 12.65 -0.46 3.67
N SER A 798 13.60 -0.39 2.72
CA SER A 798 14.94 0.11 2.99
C SER A 798 15.03 1.63 2.83
N LEU A 799 15.72 2.29 3.77
CA LEU A 799 15.99 3.73 3.77
C LEU A 799 17.50 4.00 3.73
N GLY A 800 17.96 4.67 2.68
CA GLY A 800 19.34 5.17 2.55
C GLY A 800 19.48 6.56 3.16
N TRP A 801 20.58 6.79 3.90
CA TRP A 801 20.88 8.05 4.56
C TRP A 801 22.35 8.43 4.41
N HIS A 802 22.68 9.74 4.57
CA HIS A 802 24.05 10.26 4.58
C HIS A 802 24.21 11.47 5.52
N ARG A 803 25.48 11.82 5.85
CA ARG A 803 25.86 12.91 6.76
C ARG A 803 26.54 14.07 6.05
N PHE A 804 26.41 14.21 4.75
CA PHE A 804 27.03 15.28 3.98
C PHE A 804 26.14 16.51 3.98
N GLU A 805 26.37 17.44 4.92
CA GLU A 805 25.62 18.70 5.06
C GLU A 805 25.71 19.59 3.83
N SER A 806 26.75 19.38 2.99
CA SER A 806 26.92 20.11 1.73
C SER A 806 25.95 19.67 0.63
N LEU A 807 25.21 18.55 0.81
CA LEU A 807 24.27 18.04 -0.15
C LEU A 807 22.83 18.44 0.24
N PRO A 808 22.09 19.13 -0.64
CA PRO A 808 20.75 19.63 -0.34
C PRO A 808 19.66 18.55 -0.55
N THR A 809 19.84 17.35 0.02
CA THR A 809 19.01 16.17 -0.20
C THR A 809 18.32 15.66 1.08
N ASP A 810 18.14 16.54 2.07
CA ASP A 810 17.50 16.25 3.36
C ASP A 810 18.13 15.06 4.11
N ASN A 811 19.42 14.79 3.86
CA ASN A 811 20.22 13.68 4.40
C ASN A 811 19.71 12.25 4.02
N VAL A 812 18.83 12.12 3.06
CA VAL A 812 18.41 10.84 2.50
C VAL A 812 19.01 10.60 1.13
N VAL A 813 19.20 9.33 0.79
CA VAL A 813 19.59 8.87 -0.54
C VAL A 813 18.36 8.92 -1.42
N ASN A 814 18.11 10.07 -2.03
CA ASN A 814 16.95 10.33 -2.88
C ASN A 814 17.27 10.17 -4.38
N PHE A 815 16.37 10.60 -5.27
CA PHE A 815 16.54 10.47 -6.73
C PHE A 815 17.73 11.24 -7.33
N ALA A 816 18.38 12.16 -6.61
CA ALA A 816 19.66 12.69 -7.04
C ALA A 816 20.76 11.61 -7.12
N PHE A 817 20.64 10.58 -6.28
CA PHE A 817 21.55 9.44 -6.20
C PHE A 817 21.15 8.26 -7.08
N ALA A 818 20.08 8.34 -7.86
CA ALA A 818 19.48 7.18 -8.53
C ALA A 818 20.49 6.28 -9.28
N ASP A 819 21.43 6.88 -10.04
CA ASP A 819 22.49 6.12 -10.71
C ASP A 819 23.64 5.70 -9.79
N LEU A 820 23.70 6.26 -8.59
CA LEU A 820 24.83 6.10 -7.66
C LEU A 820 24.53 5.15 -6.52
N THR A 821 23.30 4.65 -6.40
CA THR A 821 22.90 3.77 -5.30
C THR A 821 23.82 2.56 -5.19
N PRO A 822 24.27 2.20 -3.96
CA PRO A 822 25.21 1.12 -3.76
C PRO A 822 24.61 -0.26 -4.06
N GLU A 823 25.32 -1.10 -4.80
CA GLU A 823 25.02 -2.53 -4.95
C GLU A 823 25.71 -3.38 -3.88
N HIS A 824 26.59 -2.77 -3.08
CA HIS A 824 27.38 -3.42 -2.04
C HIS A 824 27.28 -2.68 -0.72
N VAL A 825 27.53 -3.38 0.36
CA VAL A 825 27.53 -2.88 1.74
C VAL A 825 28.81 -3.28 2.48
N ILE A 826 29.10 -2.56 3.57
CA ILE A 826 30.33 -2.72 4.32
C ILE A 826 30.01 -3.37 5.67
N HIS A 827 30.44 -4.60 5.88
CA HIS A 827 30.35 -5.28 7.17
C HIS A 827 31.57 -5.01 8.06
N GLY A 828 31.40 -5.20 9.37
CA GLY A 828 32.46 -5.08 10.35
C GLY A 828 32.47 -3.79 11.14
N PHE A 829 31.34 -3.09 11.20
CA PHE A 829 31.09 -1.90 12.02
C PHE A 829 30.10 -2.23 13.15
N SER A 830 30.34 -1.68 14.32
CA SER A 830 29.45 -1.76 15.48
C SER A 830 28.60 -0.49 15.65
N PRO A 831 27.57 -0.47 16.49
CA PRO A 831 26.80 0.73 16.77
C PRO A 831 27.65 1.95 17.17
N ARG A 832 28.71 1.75 17.93
CA ARG A 832 29.65 2.82 18.34
C ARG A 832 30.34 3.50 17.15
N ASP A 833 30.61 2.74 16.08
CA ASP A 833 31.32 3.26 14.91
C ASP A 833 30.43 4.26 14.15
N PHE A 834 29.09 4.15 14.25
CA PHE A 834 28.14 5.08 13.64
C PHE A 834 28.27 6.50 14.21
N ALA A 835 28.78 6.68 15.41
CA ALA A 835 29.01 7.99 16.00
C ALA A 835 30.00 8.84 15.21
N LEU A 836 31.12 8.24 14.74
CA LEU A 836 32.27 8.97 14.20
C LEU A 836 32.74 8.47 12.83
N ASP A 837 32.56 7.18 12.55
CA ASP A 837 33.22 6.52 11.44
C ASP A 837 32.30 6.16 10.28
N VAL A 838 30.97 6.17 10.45
CA VAL A 838 29.98 5.91 9.39
C VAL A 838 29.39 7.22 8.89
N TYR A 839 29.44 7.43 7.58
CA TYR A 839 28.99 8.65 6.91
C TYR A 839 27.76 8.47 6.03
N ALA A 840 27.48 7.23 5.61
CA ALA A 840 26.27 6.86 4.91
C ALA A 840 25.96 5.39 5.14
N GLY A 841 24.68 5.01 5.02
CA GLY A 841 24.24 3.64 5.24
C GLY A 841 22.80 3.41 4.88
N PHE A 842 22.32 2.19 5.11
CA PHE A 842 20.93 1.80 5.01
C PHE A 842 20.37 1.30 6.34
N PHE A 843 19.07 1.46 6.50
CA PHE A 843 18.24 0.78 7.49
C PHE A 843 17.13 0.02 6.78
N VAL A 844 16.55 -0.96 7.48
CA VAL A 844 15.35 -1.66 7.05
C VAL A 844 14.22 -1.36 8.03
N GLY A 845 13.03 -1.11 7.52
CA GLY A 845 11.83 -0.89 8.31
C GLY A 845 12.01 0.20 9.39
N TRP A 846 11.75 -0.16 10.65
CA TRP A 846 11.80 0.73 11.81
C TRP A 846 13.23 0.92 12.34
N LEU A 847 14.15 1.32 11.47
CA LEU A 847 15.58 1.53 11.76
C LEU A 847 16.28 0.25 12.22
N GLN A 848 15.91 -0.87 11.64
CA GLN A 848 16.54 -2.16 11.90
C GLN A 848 17.73 -2.41 10.97
N LYS A 849 18.55 -3.41 11.33
CA LYS A 849 19.62 -3.92 10.48
C LYS A 849 20.47 -2.81 9.81
N PRO A 850 21.03 -1.87 10.57
CA PRO A 850 21.85 -0.79 10.00
C PRO A 850 23.11 -1.37 9.35
N ILE A 851 23.44 -0.84 8.17
CA ILE A 851 24.63 -1.24 7.43
C ILE A 851 25.30 -0.02 6.77
N PRO A 852 26.64 0.14 6.91
CA PRO A 852 27.34 1.23 6.25
C PRO A 852 27.51 1.04 4.74
N THR A 853 27.50 2.17 4.04
CA THR A 853 27.86 2.30 2.62
C THR A 853 29.02 3.28 2.39
N ILE A 854 29.23 4.22 3.33
CA ILE A 854 30.44 5.03 3.42
C ILE A 854 30.94 4.99 4.85
N ALA A 855 32.15 4.46 5.05
CA ALA A 855 32.70 4.35 6.40
C ALA A 855 34.22 4.47 6.43
N CYS A 856 34.74 4.99 7.53
CA CYS A 856 36.16 5.16 7.81
C CYS A 856 36.63 4.11 8.81
N LYS A 857 37.78 3.50 8.57
CA LYS A 857 38.43 2.54 9.49
C LYS A 857 39.89 2.85 9.67
N ARG A 858 40.32 2.76 10.89
CA ARG A 858 41.75 2.87 11.19
C ARG A 858 42.47 1.55 10.95
N VAL A 859 43.52 1.56 10.18
CA VAL A 859 44.36 0.41 9.87
C VAL A 859 45.80 0.73 10.22
N GLY A 860 46.34 0.22 11.35
CA GLY A 860 47.63 0.61 11.86
C GLY A 860 47.71 2.10 12.21
N ARG A 861 48.62 2.80 11.53
CA ARG A 861 48.77 4.25 11.64
C ARG A 861 47.94 5.02 10.60
N GLY A 862 47.44 4.33 9.58
CA GLY A 862 46.73 4.93 8.45
C GLY A 862 45.22 4.94 8.61
N THR A 863 44.57 5.50 7.60
CA THR A 863 43.13 5.65 7.52
C THR A 863 42.60 5.09 6.21
N LEU A 864 41.66 4.18 6.29
CA LEU A 864 40.94 3.61 5.17
C LEU A 864 39.51 4.21 5.17
N LEU A 865 39.16 4.91 4.11
CA LEU A 865 37.79 5.34 3.84
C LEU A 865 37.22 4.47 2.70
N ILE A 866 36.10 3.87 2.92
CA ILE A 866 35.44 2.98 1.95
C ILE A 866 34.13 3.63 1.52
N SER A 867 33.88 3.65 0.22
CA SER A 867 32.58 4.00 -0.35
C SER A 867 32.11 2.89 -1.28
N THR A 868 30.87 2.45 -1.12
CA THR A 868 30.23 1.48 -2.03
C THR A 868 29.30 2.15 -3.03
N PHE A 869 29.14 3.47 -2.99
CA PHE A 869 28.41 4.20 -4.03
C PHE A 869 29.10 4.02 -5.38
N ARG A 870 28.32 3.88 -6.45
CA ARG A 870 28.78 3.65 -7.83
C ARG A 870 29.37 4.93 -8.44
N LEU A 871 30.42 5.46 -7.81
CA LEU A 871 31.05 6.72 -8.21
C LEU A 871 31.90 6.55 -9.45
N ALA A 872 32.77 5.54 -9.49
CA ALA A 872 33.78 5.35 -10.55
C ALA A 872 33.17 5.26 -11.95
N GLN A 873 32.05 4.57 -12.08
CA GLN A 873 31.35 4.39 -13.36
C GLN A 873 30.48 5.59 -13.78
N ASN A 874 30.18 6.51 -12.84
CA ASN A 874 29.25 7.64 -13.09
C ASN A 874 29.91 9.02 -13.07
N LEU A 875 31.23 9.09 -12.97
CA LEU A 875 31.96 10.36 -12.81
C LEU A 875 31.83 11.31 -13.98
N GLU A 876 31.72 10.76 -15.20
CA GLU A 876 31.57 11.54 -16.43
C GLU A 876 30.11 11.92 -16.74
N THR A 877 29.16 11.18 -16.17
CA THR A 877 27.72 11.29 -16.52
C THR A 877 26.89 11.96 -15.44
N ASN A 878 27.32 11.87 -14.17
CA ASN A 878 26.54 12.39 -13.05
C ASN A 878 27.38 13.37 -12.19
N PRO A 879 27.05 14.68 -12.15
CA PRO A 879 27.79 15.68 -11.39
C PRO A 879 27.88 15.40 -9.91
N LEU A 880 26.86 14.75 -9.32
CA LEU A 880 26.86 14.35 -7.92
C LEU A 880 28.00 13.35 -7.63
N ALA A 881 28.33 12.44 -8.57
CA ALA A 881 29.43 11.50 -8.39
C ALA A 881 30.76 12.23 -8.19
N GLY A 882 31.07 13.21 -9.06
CA GLY A 882 32.27 14.02 -8.93
C GLY A 882 32.30 14.87 -7.66
N TYR A 883 31.14 15.45 -7.30
CA TYR A 883 31.03 16.24 -6.07
C TYR A 883 31.22 15.37 -4.82
N LEU A 884 30.54 14.23 -4.74
CA LEU A 884 30.68 13.30 -3.61
C LEU A 884 32.10 12.76 -3.49
N LEU A 885 32.76 12.45 -4.63
CA LEU A 885 34.17 12.07 -4.59
C LEU A 885 35.04 13.20 -3.99
N SER A 886 34.80 14.46 -4.37
CA SER A 886 35.51 15.61 -3.79
C SER A 886 35.27 15.72 -2.27
N GLU A 887 34.05 15.51 -1.80
CA GLU A 887 33.74 15.47 -0.37
C GLU A 887 34.45 14.32 0.36
N LEU A 888 34.53 13.13 -0.23
CA LEU A 888 35.23 11.99 0.32
C LEU A 888 36.76 12.26 0.39
N MET A 889 37.31 12.92 -0.63
CA MET A 889 38.72 13.35 -0.65
C MET A 889 39.02 14.38 0.45
N LYS A 890 38.17 15.36 0.63
CA LYS A 890 38.25 16.32 1.75
C LYS A 890 38.15 15.64 3.09
N LEU A 891 37.20 14.72 3.23
CA LEU A 891 36.97 13.96 4.45
C LEU A 891 38.25 13.18 4.86
N ILE A 892 38.81 12.40 3.95
CA ILE A 892 40.00 11.58 4.26
C ILE A 892 41.27 12.45 4.46
N ALA A 893 41.38 13.59 3.73
CA ALA A 893 42.48 14.52 3.91
C ALA A 893 42.48 15.20 5.29
N ASN A 894 41.28 15.52 5.81
CA ASN A 894 41.08 16.24 7.08
C ASN A 894 40.99 15.32 8.31
N THR A 895 40.89 14.03 8.13
CA THR A 895 40.84 13.07 9.25
C THR A 895 42.14 13.20 10.06
N LYS A 896 42.07 13.91 11.21
CA LYS A 896 43.19 14.06 12.14
C LYS A 896 43.55 12.68 12.67
N THR A 897 44.82 12.35 12.64
CA THR A 897 45.40 11.20 13.37
C THR A 897 45.25 11.47 14.87
N PRO A 898 44.31 10.86 15.60
CA PRO A 898 44.27 11.08 17.05
C PRO A 898 45.55 10.52 17.65
N ILE A 899 46.32 11.34 18.31
CA ILE A 899 47.42 10.90 19.18
C ILE A 899 46.74 10.28 20.38
N LEU A 900 46.55 8.95 20.36
CA LEU A 900 46.07 8.19 21.54
C LEU A 900 47.12 8.34 22.63
N ASN A 901 46.81 9.06 23.71
CA ASN A 901 47.61 9.07 24.93
C ASN A 901 47.73 7.65 25.48
N ARG A 902 48.86 7.34 26.15
CA ARG A 902 49.21 6.01 26.65
C ARG A 902 48.16 5.37 27.59
N GLU A 903 47.27 6.16 28.18
CA GLU A 903 46.20 5.69 29.07
C GLU A 903 44.99 5.13 28.30
N GLN A 904 44.63 5.68 27.12
CA GLN A 904 43.57 5.13 26.27
C GLN A 904 43.94 3.84 25.54
N ARG A 905 45.23 3.45 25.57
CA ARG A 905 45.69 2.17 25.02
C ARG A 905 45.37 0.97 25.90
N LYS A 906 45.07 1.18 27.18
CA LYS A 906 44.76 0.08 28.14
C LYS A 906 43.28 -0.29 28.20
N GLU A 907 42.38 0.55 27.68
CA GLU A 907 40.95 0.28 27.64
C GLU A 907 40.47 -0.39 26.33
N ASN A 908 41.37 -0.51 25.31
CA ASN A 908 41.07 -1.07 24.01
C ASN A 908 41.86 -2.37 23.70
N LEU A 909 42.36 -3.03 24.70
CA LEU A 909 42.89 -4.41 24.72
C LEU A 909 41.96 -5.24 25.61
#